data_89b64b4a03d980b37301e865beb66d36
#
_entry.id   89b64b4a03d980b37301e865beb66d36
#
_cell.length_a   1.000
_cell.length_b   1.000
_cell.length_c   1.000
_cell.angle_alpha   90.00
_cell.angle_beta   90.00
_cell.angle_gamma   90.00
#
_symmetry.space_group_name_H-M   'P 1'
#
loop_
_entity.id
_entity.type
_entity.pdbx_description
1 polymer ?
#
loop_
_entity_poly.entity_id
_entity_poly.type
_entity_poly.pdbx_seq_one_letter_code
_entity_poly.pdbx_strand_id
1 'polypeptide(L)'
;VNYKAFILFLTPFLFSCHNKYTTSPNLGDVYLDSIVYYYDVSKDKAQTIGNRQQAIDKAYRQLTAQQNDTLYAKVLYRKSVLHYSQRQYDSLIYYNDMLLVQAKKIDNLYYIGKANYLKAYYLDAIRFIPDSAFYYYNQSKNNFKMLKDSLEIGKKLLNMAYIQKNNSDFFGSKETVTEALQFLAEGKNIKYMASAYNLLATNSRKLLNFEDAIHYYNKSIDIGPSSANKISYKNNLGTVYIDTQEYQKAIELFKDILKDSLIIKIPKQRARVSDNLAYARWRKDAVDVEDEFRKALDIRIKHNDQPGLVASYTHLGEYFLQKNRNKAISWFQKAIQISKRIKNPKGELDALRFLMRTQPNDVVIKNRYITLSDSLKKQELRVKTQFAKIRYDDQVKSEEIKKLKVMMAKQRLEVSMQRTQKIIYLLAGIILLLTIAFFRYYLVQKYSKEKEIEVYETEKRISKRIHDELANDISHLTSFVEKTEDIPIVSTKELLGNKLQNIYLRARDISIETATIDVDDFDGELMNLIQQYNTGDVSVITNVSEFEWTAIPDYKKIAVYRVLQELFINAKKHSDCKRITLMAKDSEKKRVIKYIDNGKGCNINAIKTNGLVNAENRIENIKGKFTFETSPKQGFRATIVFQK
;
A
#
# COMPACT_ATOMS: atom_id res chain seq x y z
N VAL A 1 -29.02 3.32 41.52
CA VAL A 1 -27.82 2.55 41.86
C VAL A 1 -26.77 2.83 40.81
N ASN A 2 -25.69 3.42 41.23
CA ASN A 2 -24.59 3.98 40.46
C ASN A 2 -23.84 2.95 39.62
N TYR A 3 -23.70 3.23 38.29
CA TYR A 3 -22.67 2.63 37.44
C TYR A 3 -21.51 3.60 37.29
N LYS A 4 -20.40 3.38 38.00
CA LYS A 4 -19.10 3.98 37.71
C LYS A 4 -18.45 3.16 36.56
N ALA A 5 -18.30 3.81 35.42
CA ALA A 5 -17.51 3.33 34.30
C ALA A 5 -16.03 3.26 34.70
N PHE A 6 -15.44 2.09 34.57
CA PHE A 6 -14.00 1.86 34.70
C PHE A 6 -13.38 2.09 33.32
N ILE A 7 -12.86 3.29 33.06
CA ILE A 7 -12.00 3.57 31.92
C ILE A 7 -10.58 3.29 32.36
N LEU A 8 -10.04 2.19 31.85
CA LEU A 8 -8.62 1.86 31.99
C LEU A 8 -7.83 2.67 30.96
N PHE A 9 -7.21 3.77 31.37
CA PHE A 9 -6.18 4.47 30.62
C PHE A 9 -4.88 3.68 30.73
N LEU A 10 -4.49 3.02 29.63
CA LEU A 10 -3.12 2.56 29.42
C LEU A 10 -2.28 3.74 28.92
N THR A 11 -1.64 4.46 29.81
CA THR A 11 -0.55 5.36 29.50
C THR A 11 0.75 4.54 29.45
N PRO A 12 1.49 4.53 28.32
CA PRO A 12 2.85 3.99 28.36
C PRO A 12 3.75 5.01 29.07
N PHE A 13 4.26 4.64 30.21
CA PHE A 13 5.36 5.30 30.87
C PHE A 13 6.62 5.21 30.01
N LEU A 14 6.93 6.27 29.28
CA LEU A 14 8.26 6.48 28.71
C LEU A 14 9.15 6.97 29.83
N PHE A 15 9.80 6.08 30.56
CA PHE A 15 10.97 6.39 31.35
C PHE A 15 12.14 6.67 30.38
N SER A 16 12.38 7.95 30.11
CA SER A 16 13.65 8.43 29.56
C SER A 16 14.69 8.36 30.69
N CYS A 17 15.40 7.24 30.76
CA CYS A 17 16.64 7.19 31.50
C CYS A 17 17.71 7.95 30.72
N HIS A 18 17.95 9.20 31.09
CA HIS A 18 19.14 9.95 30.69
C HIS A 18 20.34 9.39 31.47
N ASN A 19 20.89 8.28 31.02
CA ASN A 19 22.20 7.83 31.44
C ASN A 19 23.25 8.60 30.64
N LYS A 20 23.81 9.63 31.24
CA LYS A 20 25.12 10.15 30.83
C LYS A 20 26.19 9.08 31.18
N TYR A 21 26.32 8.11 30.30
CA TYR A 21 27.56 7.35 30.25
C TYR A 21 28.54 8.16 29.38
N THR A 22 29.58 8.71 30.03
CA THR A 22 30.82 9.04 29.36
C THR A 22 31.45 7.71 28.91
N THR A 23 30.97 7.22 27.75
CA THR A 23 31.65 6.13 27.06
C THR A 23 32.93 6.71 26.46
N SER A 24 34.09 6.17 26.84
CA SER A 24 35.29 6.29 26.03
C SER A 24 34.93 6.01 24.57
N PRO A 25 35.40 6.84 23.62
CA PRO A 25 35.01 6.67 22.21
C PRO A 25 35.39 5.23 21.78
N ASN A 26 34.41 4.53 21.25
CA ASN A 26 34.62 3.21 20.69
C ASN A 26 35.73 3.32 19.63
N LEU A 27 36.72 2.45 19.62
CA LEU A 27 37.78 2.44 18.61
C LEU A 27 37.22 2.53 17.19
N GLY A 28 35.99 2.03 16.95
CA GLY A 28 35.28 2.16 15.68
C GLY A 28 34.91 3.59 15.30
N ASP A 29 34.49 4.42 16.27
CA ASP A 29 34.09 5.82 16.02
C ASP A 29 35.29 6.69 15.68
N VAL A 30 36.43 6.49 16.35
CA VAL A 30 37.69 7.22 16.07
C VAL A 30 38.22 6.92 14.66
N TYR A 31 38.10 5.68 14.20
CA TYR A 31 38.49 5.31 12.83
C TYR A 31 37.56 5.94 11.79
N LEU A 32 36.26 5.96 12.05
CA LEU A 32 35.28 6.57 11.14
C LEU A 32 35.56 8.07 10.97
N ASP A 33 35.84 8.77 12.06
CA ASP A 33 36.18 10.19 12.09
C ASP A 33 37.44 10.48 11.29
N SER A 34 38.48 9.64 11.39
CA SER A 34 39.71 9.81 10.65
C SER A 34 39.51 9.61 9.12
N ILE A 35 38.66 8.68 8.70
CA ILE A 35 38.34 8.45 7.28
C ILE A 35 37.58 9.64 6.70
N VAL A 36 36.59 10.15 7.46
CA VAL A 36 35.80 11.34 7.07
C VAL A 36 36.71 12.55 6.96
N TYR A 37 37.61 12.75 7.91
CA TYR A 37 38.62 13.82 7.86
C TYR A 37 39.46 13.76 6.57
N TYR A 38 40.07 12.60 6.26
CA TYR A 38 40.88 12.45 5.05
C TYR A 38 40.05 12.62 3.77
N TYR A 39 38.81 12.15 3.78
CA TYR A 39 37.90 12.36 2.67
C TYR A 39 37.62 13.86 2.45
N ASP A 40 37.37 14.64 3.51
CA ASP A 40 37.12 16.08 3.40
C ASP A 40 38.38 16.86 2.99
N VAL A 41 39.55 16.52 3.53
CA VAL A 41 40.82 17.06 3.03
C VAL A 41 40.99 16.81 1.53
N SER A 42 40.59 15.65 1.02
CA SER A 42 40.66 15.35 -0.42
C SER A 42 39.77 16.26 -1.27
N LYS A 43 38.72 16.87 -0.70
CA LYS A 43 37.79 17.79 -1.38
C LYS A 43 38.27 19.23 -1.37
N ASP A 44 39.10 19.57 -0.41
CA ASP A 44 39.56 20.94 -0.22
C ASP A 44 40.38 21.40 -1.42
N LYS A 45 39.88 22.43 -2.13
CA LYS A 45 40.55 23.01 -3.29
C LYS A 45 41.74 23.90 -2.94
N ALA A 46 41.89 24.32 -1.68
CA ALA A 46 43.03 25.03 -1.20
C ALA A 46 44.29 24.15 -1.13
N GLN A 47 44.09 22.82 -0.97
CA GLN A 47 45.15 21.83 -0.97
C GLN A 47 45.65 21.52 -2.37
N THR A 48 46.95 21.21 -2.49
CA THR A 48 47.56 20.74 -3.74
C THR A 48 46.91 19.44 -4.20
N ILE A 49 46.94 19.15 -5.49
CA ILE A 49 46.38 17.90 -6.02
C ILE A 49 47.05 16.65 -5.41
N GLY A 50 48.39 16.75 -5.12
CA GLY A 50 49.14 15.68 -4.45
C GLY A 50 48.65 15.42 -3.02
N ASN A 51 48.48 16.48 -2.20
CA ASN A 51 47.96 16.35 -0.83
C ASN A 51 46.55 15.73 -0.83
N ARG A 52 45.69 16.17 -1.74
CA ARG A 52 44.33 15.63 -1.91
C ARG A 52 44.36 14.13 -2.29
N GLN A 53 45.30 13.73 -3.15
CA GLN A 53 45.49 12.35 -3.54
C GLN A 53 45.97 11.50 -2.34
N GLN A 54 47.00 11.98 -1.62
CA GLN A 54 47.49 11.30 -0.42
C GLN A 54 46.41 11.13 0.64
N ALA A 55 45.57 12.14 0.83
CA ALA A 55 44.47 12.08 1.77
C ALA A 55 43.45 10.99 1.38
N ILE A 56 43.00 10.97 0.11
CA ILE A 56 42.05 9.95 -0.31
C ILE A 56 42.63 8.54 -0.30
N ASP A 57 43.95 8.40 -0.53
CA ASP A 57 44.64 7.11 -0.46
C ASP A 57 44.73 6.60 1.00
N LYS A 58 44.89 7.49 1.99
CA LYS A 58 44.79 7.15 3.42
C LYS A 58 43.39 6.68 3.78
N ALA A 59 42.35 7.46 3.37
CA ALA A 59 40.95 7.07 3.59
C ALA A 59 40.63 5.70 2.96
N TYR A 60 41.10 5.47 1.74
CA TYR A 60 40.90 4.21 1.02
C TYR A 60 41.52 3.01 1.73
N ARG A 61 42.78 3.13 2.21
CA ARG A 61 43.47 2.06 2.93
C ARG A 61 42.81 1.69 4.24
N GLN A 62 42.30 2.68 4.96
CA GLN A 62 41.57 2.45 6.20
C GLN A 62 40.24 1.72 5.98
N LEU A 63 39.50 2.08 4.92
CA LEU A 63 38.20 1.48 4.60
C LEU A 63 38.26 0.04 4.14
N THR A 64 39.32 -0.36 3.43
CA THR A 64 39.49 -1.77 3.00
C THR A 64 39.63 -2.73 4.18
N ALA A 65 39.99 -2.22 5.36
CA ALA A 65 40.08 -3.00 6.59
C ALA A 65 38.74 -3.14 7.35
N GLN A 66 37.71 -2.29 7.09
CA GLN A 66 36.52 -2.17 7.94
C GLN A 66 35.15 -2.38 7.28
N GLN A 67 35.07 -2.59 5.97
CA GLN A 67 33.83 -2.92 5.20
C GLN A 67 32.60 -1.99 5.39
N ASN A 68 32.81 -0.65 5.55
CA ASN A 68 31.67 0.27 5.48
C ASN A 68 31.25 0.52 4.04
N ASP A 69 30.20 -0.14 3.58
CA ASP A 69 29.81 -0.24 2.17
C ASP A 69 29.48 1.11 1.52
N THR A 70 28.78 2.02 2.21
CA THR A 70 28.39 3.33 1.64
C THR A 70 29.55 4.32 1.62
N LEU A 71 30.35 4.38 2.67
CA LEU A 71 31.52 5.25 2.76
C LEU A 71 32.61 4.79 1.78
N TYR A 72 32.73 3.50 1.57
CA TYR A 72 33.64 2.90 0.59
C TYR A 72 33.30 3.37 -0.85
N ALA A 73 32.03 3.32 -1.24
CA ALA A 73 31.57 3.84 -2.53
C ALA A 73 31.89 5.35 -2.70
N LYS A 74 31.69 6.13 -1.63
CA LYS A 74 31.99 7.57 -1.59
C LYS A 74 33.46 7.86 -1.82
N VAL A 75 34.36 7.09 -1.17
CA VAL A 75 35.80 7.20 -1.30
C VAL A 75 36.27 6.76 -2.69
N LEU A 76 35.75 5.64 -3.22
CA LEU A 76 36.07 5.18 -4.59
C LEU A 76 35.70 6.22 -5.64
N TYR A 77 34.53 6.82 -5.53
CA TYR A 77 34.11 7.91 -6.44
C TYR A 77 35.09 9.06 -6.38
N ARG A 78 35.45 9.52 -5.19
CA ARG A 78 36.38 10.64 -5.01
C ARG A 78 37.76 10.32 -5.57
N LYS A 79 38.27 9.11 -5.33
CA LYS A 79 39.55 8.62 -5.84
C LYS A 79 39.57 8.61 -7.37
N SER A 80 38.52 8.11 -8.00
CA SER A 80 38.32 8.13 -9.45
C SER A 80 38.41 9.55 -10.03
N VAL A 81 37.71 10.50 -9.38
CA VAL A 81 37.69 11.92 -9.79
C VAL A 81 39.10 12.56 -9.68
N LEU A 82 39.88 12.21 -8.65
CA LEU A 82 41.24 12.75 -8.48
C LEU A 82 42.20 12.16 -9.52
N HIS A 83 42.14 10.87 -9.83
CA HIS A 83 42.92 10.26 -10.91
C HIS A 83 42.60 10.92 -12.28
N TYR A 84 41.31 11.22 -12.54
CA TYR A 84 40.94 12.01 -13.72
C TYR A 84 41.66 13.34 -13.76
N SER A 85 41.66 14.08 -12.63
CA SER A 85 42.29 15.41 -12.54
C SER A 85 43.80 15.36 -12.78
N GLN A 86 44.44 14.25 -12.52
CA GLN A 86 45.87 14.00 -12.76
C GLN A 86 46.14 13.33 -14.11
N ARG A 87 45.11 13.13 -14.96
CA ARG A 87 45.20 12.45 -16.26
C ARG A 87 45.68 11.00 -16.19
N GLN A 88 45.47 10.36 -15.03
CA GLN A 88 45.77 8.95 -14.78
C GLN A 88 44.55 8.07 -15.14
N TYR A 89 44.33 7.91 -16.43
CA TYR A 89 43.08 7.38 -16.96
C TYR A 89 42.87 5.89 -16.67
N ASP A 90 43.92 5.07 -16.63
CA ASP A 90 43.83 3.66 -16.30
C ASP A 90 43.41 3.48 -14.84
N SER A 91 43.97 4.25 -13.91
CA SER A 91 43.55 4.27 -12.51
C SER A 91 42.15 4.82 -12.34
N LEU A 92 41.75 5.84 -13.10
CA LEU A 92 40.36 6.32 -13.11
C LEU A 92 39.40 5.18 -13.39
N ILE A 93 39.61 4.44 -14.49
CA ILE A 93 38.71 3.36 -14.90
C ILE A 93 38.71 2.20 -13.88
N TYR A 94 39.88 1.80 -13.40
CA TYR A 94 40.03 0.77 -12.38
C TYR A 94 39.17 1.07 -11.14
N TYR A 95 39.32 2.26 -10.52
CA TYR A 95 38.55 2.62 -9.33
C TYR A 95 37.08 2.89 -9.64
N ASN A 96 36.76 3.34 -10.85
CA ASN A 96 35.38 3.54 -11.27
C ASN A 96 34.64 2.20 -11.48
N ASP A 97 35.31 1.19 -12.01
CA ASP A 97 34.69 -0.14 -12.14
C ASP A 97 34.49 -0.79 -10.75
N MET A 98 35.44 -0.63 -9.81
CA MET A 98 35.26 -1.02 -8.41
C MET A 98 34.06 -0.28 -7.78
N LEU A 99 33.93 1.03 -8.01
CA LEU A 99 32.80 1.83 -7.56
C LEU A 99 31.49 1.25 -8.09
N LEU A 100 31.43 0.93 -9.38
CA LEU A 100 30.20 0.40 -9.99
C LEU A 100 29.81 -0.95 -9.38
N VAL A 101 30.77 -1.83 -9.14
CA VAL A 101 30.52 -3.13 -8.48
C VAL A 101 29.99 -2.92 -7.06
N GLN A 102 30.66 -2.10 -6.27
CA GLN A 102 30.26 -1.79 -4.90
C GLN A 102 28.89 -1.13 -4.82
N ALA A 103 28.67 -0.12 -5.66
CA ALA A 103 27.39 0.61 -5.69
C ALA A 103 26.20 -0.30 -6.07
N LYS A 104 26.42 -1.26 -6.96
CA LYS A 104 25.43 -2.30 -7.30
C LYS A 104 25.17 -3.25 -6.13
N LYS A 105 26.24 -3.69 -5.43
CA LYS A 105 26.14 -4.57 -4.26
C LYS A 105 25.24 -3.99 -3.16
N ILE A 106 25.35 -2.67 -2.93
CA ILE A 106 24.56 -1.95 -1.90
C ILE A 106 23.28 -1.30 -2.46
N ASP A 107 22.92 -1.56 -3.72
CA ASP A 107 21.79 -0.98 -4.45
C ASP A 107 21.72 0.56 -4.38
N ASN A 108 22.88 1.23 -4.42
CA ASN A 108 22.97 2.68 -4.31
C ASN A 108 22.91 3.36 -5.68
N LEU A 109 21.70 3.73 -6.10
CA LEU A 109 21.42 4.35 -7.40
C LEU A 109 22.25 5.62 -7.64
N TYR A 110 22.55 6.41 -6.61
CA TYR A 110 23.34 7.63 -6.73
C TYR A 110 24.76 7.32 -7.22
N TYR A 111 25.45 6.37 -6.57
CA TYR A 111 26.82 6.00 -6.96
C TYR A 111 26.85 5.17 -8.24
N ILE A 112 25.83 4.36 -8.54
CA ILE A 112 25.68 3.74 -9.86
C ILE A 112 25.60 4.82 -10.95
N GLY A 113 24.78 5.85 -10.72
CA GLY A 113 24.65 7.00 -11.63
C GLY A 113 25.97 7.76 -11.81
N LYS A 114 26.71 8.01 -10.72
CA LYS A 114 28.01 8.68 -10.77
C LYS A 114 29.09 7.85 -11.49
N ALA A 115 29.12 6.54 -11.28
CA ALA A 115 30.04 5.64 -11.96
C ALA A 115 29.78 5.61 -13.48
N ASN A 116 28.52 5.46 -13.88
CA ASN A 116 28.14 5.53 -15.30
C ASN A 116 28.50 6.89 -15.92
N TYR A 117 28.34 7.99 -15.19
CA TYR A 117 28.74 9.32 -15.64
C TYR A 117 30.26 9.43 -15.90
N LEU A 118 31.10 8.96 -14.97
CA LEU A 118 32.55 9.00 -15.15
C LEU A 118 32.99 8.12 -16.32
N LYS A 119 32.38 6.95 -16.50
CA LYS A 119 32.65 6.07 -17.63
C LYS A 119 32.26 6.72 -18.97
N ALA A 120 31.09 7.34 -19.01
CA ALA A 120 30.63 8.09 -20.17
C ALA A 120 31.60 9.23 -20.54
N TYR A 121 32.00 10.02 -19.54
CA TYR A 121 32.92 11.12 -19.73
C TYR A 121 34.31 10.67 -20.23
N TYR A 122 34.84 9.59 -19.69
CA TYR A 122 36.08 8.97 -20.17
C TYR A 122 35.97 8.52 -21.63
N LEU A 123 34.87 7.85 -21.99
CA LEU A 123 34.65 7.41 -23.37
C LEU A 123 34.48 8.56 -24.36
N ASP A 124 33.82 9.64 -23.94
CA ASP A 124 33.63 10.86 -24.78
C ASP A 124 34.89 11.66 -24.92
N ALA A 125 35.49 12.13 -23.80
CA ALA A 125 36.54 13.11 -23.81
C ALA A 125 37.95 12.53 -24.07
N ILE A 126 38.19 11.26 -23.77
CA ILE A 126 39.52 10.63 -23.82
C ILE A 126 39.61 9.57 -24.91
N ARG A 127 38.60 8.70 -25.03
CA ARG A 127 38.61 7.60 -26.00
C ARG A 127 37.93 7.93 -27.32
N PHE A 128 37.14 9.01 -27.37
CA PHE A 128 36.39 9.44 -28.55
C PHE A 128 35.48 8.35 -29.11
N ILE A 129 34.75 7.64 -28.24
CA ILE A 129 33.81 6.59 -28.57
C ILE A 129 32.37 7.09 -28.26
N PRO A 130 31.74 7.84 -29.18
CA PRO A 130 30.53 8.59 -28.89
C PRO A 130 29.28 7.72 -28.62
N ASP A 131 29.15 6.59 -29.28
CA ASP A 131 28.01 5.67 -29.08
C ASP A 131 28.03 5.06 -27.68
N SER A 132 29.16 4.57 -27.24
CA SER A 132 29.31 4.03 -25.87
C SER A 132 29.18 5.12 -24.81
N ALA A 133 29.74 6.33 -25.06
CA ALA A 133 29.59 7.46 -24.15
C ALA A 133 28.12 7.86 -23.99
N PHE A 134 27.38 7.93 -25.10
CA PHE A 134 25.95 8.25 -25.10
C PHE A 134 25.17 7.22 -24.30
N TYR A 135 25.47 5.92 -24.49
CA TYR A 135 24.85 4.83 -23.72
C TYR A 135 25.05 5.00 -22.21
N TYR A 136 26.29 5.22 -21.75
CA TYR A 136 26.56 5.37 -20.32
C TYR A 136 26.00 6.66 -19.73
N TYR A 137 25.95 7.78 -20.49
CA TYR A 137 25.22 8.97 -20.06
C TYR A 137 23.72 8.70 -19.91
N ASN A 138 23.14 7.93 -20.82
CA ASN A 138 21.74 7.52 -20.73
C ASN A 138 21.48 6.63 -19.51
N GLN A 139 22.35 5.66 -19.22
CA GLN A 139 22.27 4.86 -17.99
C GLN A 139 22.35 5.74 -16.73
N SER A 140 23.31 6.69 -16.70
CA SER A 140 23.42 7.66 -15.61
C SER A 140 22.15 8.50 -15.45
N LYS A 141 21.60 9.04 -16.56
CA LYS A 141 20.33 9.78 -16.57
C LYS A 141 19.20 8.97 -15.94
N ASN A 142 19.07 7.68 -16.29
CA ASN A 142 18.02 6.82 -15.80
C ASN A 142 18.13 6.54 -14.29
N ASN A 143 19.35 6.37 -13.76
CA ASN A 143 19.55 6.26 -12.32
C ASN A 143 19.10 7.53 -11.58
N PHE A 144 19.46 8.72 -12.08
CA PHE A 144 19.02 9.99 -11.50
C PHE A 144 17.53 10.26 -11.68
N LYS A 145 16.91 9.71 -12.74
CA LYS A 145 15.45 9.77 -12.93
C LYS A 145 14.72 8.98 -11.84
N MET A 146 15.25 7.82 -11.45
CA MET A 146 14.71 7.05 -10.31
C MET A 146 14.85 7.80 -8.98
N LEU A 147 15.93 8.56 -8.81
CA LEU A 147 16.19 9.43 -7.66
C LEU A 147 15.43 10.76 -7.70
N LYS A 148 14.74 11.09 -8.81
CA LYS A 148 14.05 12.36 -9.04
C LYS A 148 14.99 13.59 -8.94
N ASP A 149 16.27 13.44 -9.28
CA ASP A 149 17.24 14.52 -9.27
C ASP A 149 17.22 15.26 -10.63
N SER A 150 16.35 16.26 -10.75
CA SER A 150 16.16 17.06 -11.98
C SER A 150 17.45 17.70 -12.47
N LEU A 151 18.32 18.17 -11.56
CA LEU A 151 19.58 18.80 -11.96
C LEU A 151 20.55 17.81 -12.61
N GLU A 152 20.74 16.65 -12.00
CA GLU A 152 21.63 15.63 -12.56
C GLU A 152 21.05 15.04 -13.87
N ILE A 153 19.72 14.88 -13.99
CA ILE A 153 19.07 14.48 -15.25
C ILE A 153 19.40 15.49 -16.36
N GLY A 154 19.14 16.78 -16.11
CA GLY A 154 19.40 17.83 -17.07
C GLY A 154 20.86 17.92 -17.53
N LYS A 155 21.82 17.71 -16.61
CA LYS A 155 23.27 17.66 -16.94
C LYS A 155 23.62 16.48 -17.85
N LYS A 156 23.03 15.30 -17.63
CA LYS A 156 23.30 14.12 -18.48
C LYS A 156 22.72 14.31 -19.88
N LEU A 157 21.49 14.80 -19.97
CA LEU A 157 20.86 15.16 -21.24
C LEU A 157 21.69 16.21 -22.00
N LEU A 158 22.20 17.22 -21.30
CA LEU A 158 23.04 18.23 -21.91
C LEU A 158 24.34 17.63 -22.50
N ASN A 159 25.00 16.71 -21.77
CA ASN A 159 26.18 16.01 -22.27
C ASN A 159 25.84 15.13 -23.49
N MET A 160 24.73 14.41 -23.45
CA MET A 160 24.23 13.60 -24.58
C MET A 160 23.99 14.48 -25.81
N ALA A 161 23.38 15.67 -25.65
CA ALA A 161 23.15 16.62 -26.71
C ALA A 161 24.48 17.19 -27.30
N TYR A 162 25.49 17.41 -26.46
CA TYR A 162 26.82 17.78 -26.95
C TYR A 162 27.47 16.69 -27.81
N ILE A 163 27.38 15.43 -27.41
CA ILE A 163 27.87 14.29 -28.21
C ILE A 163 27.15 14.24 -29.54
N GLN A 164 25.84 14.39 -29.59
CA GLN A 164 25.05 14.41 -30.81
C GLN A 164 25.48 15.55 -31.74
N LYS A 165 25.57 16.77 -31.19
CA LYS A 165 26.05 17.93 -31.96
C LYS A 165 27.47 17.71 -32.54
N ASN A 166 28.40 17.17 -31.75
CA ASN A 166 29.78 16.92 -32.20
C ASN A 166 29.83 15.88 -33.33
N ASN A 167 28.86 14.97 -33.37
CA ASN A 167 28.70 13.95 -34.42
C ASN A 167 27.70 14.37 -35.51
N SER A 168 27.44 15.67 -35.70
CA SER A 168 26.52 16.22 -36.70
C SER A 168 25.07 15.77 -36.61
N ASP A 169 24.65 15.19 -35.49
CA ASP A 169 23.24 14.93 -35.21
C ASP A 169 22.57 16.15 -34.58
N PHE A 170 22.47 17.25 -35.36
CA PHE A 170 21.96 18.53 -34.87
C PHE A 170 20.49 18.48 -34.51
N PHE A 171 19.69 17.70 -35.24
CA PHE A 171 18.28 17.51 -34.94
C PHE A 171 18.08 16.74 -33.63
N GLY A 172 18.70 15.57 -33.48
CA GLY A 172 18.65 14.80 -32.23
C GLY A 172 19.20 15.57 -31.04
N SER A 173 20.27 16.39 -31.28
CA SER A 173 20.81 17.30 -30.24
C SER A 173 19.78 18.36 -29.84
N LYS A 174 19.05 18.96 -30.81
CA LYS A 174 18.00 19.96 -30.52
C LYS A 174 16.87 19.35 -29.66
N GLU A 175 16.42 18.15 -29.99
CA GLU A 175 15.43 17.43 -29.17
C GLU A 175 15.95 17.15 -27.75
N THR A 176 17.14 16.57 -27.64
CA THR A 176 17.72 16.18 -26.34
C THR A 176 17.99 17.38 -25.43
N VAL A 177 18.47 18.51 -26.00
CA VAL A 177 18.69 19.72 -25.19
C VAL A 177 17.41 20.42 -24.81
N THR A 178 16.35 20.31 -25.62
CA THR A 178 14.99 20.80 -25.25
C THR A 178 14.45 20.01 -24.06
N GLU A 179 14.61 18.69 -24.06
CA GLU A 179 14.30 17.86 -22.89
C GLU A 179 15.14 18.27 -21.67
N ALA A 180 16.45 18.51 -21.86
CA ALA A 180 17.33 18.95 -20.77
C ALA A 180 16.85 20.24 -20.11
N LEU A 181 16.35 21.21 -20.88
CA LEU A 181 15.85 22.48 -20.38
C LEU A 181 14.66 22.32 -19.42
N GLN A 182 13.79 21.37 -19.64
CA GLN A 182 12.65 21.10 -18.73
C GLN A 182 13.16 20.80 -17.32
N PHE A 183 14.13 19.88 -17.21
CA PHE A 183 14.73 19.52 -15.92
C PHE A 183 15.62 20.59 -15.32
N LEU A 184 16.37 21.35 -16.14
CA LEU A 184 17.25 22.42 -15.67
C LEU A 184 16.47 23.65 -15.19
N ALA A 185 15.30 23.94 -15.79
CA ALA A 185 14.41 25.02 -15.36
C ALA A 185 13.80 24.74 -14.00
N GLU A 186 13.34 23.50 -13.76
CA GLU A 186 12.83 23.04 -12.47
C GLU A 186 13.87 23.23 -11.35
N GLY A 187 15.14 22.88 -11.62
CA GLY A 187 16.25 23.04 -10.69
C GLY A 187 16.84 24.46 -10.60
N LYS A 188 16.30 25.46 -11.33
CA LYS A 188 16.74 26.88 -11.37
C LYS A 188 18.25 27.07 -11.60
N ASN A 189 18.87 26.18 -12.39
CA ASN A 189 20.32 26.20 -12.58
C ASN A 189 20.76 27.04 -13.80
N ILE A 190 20.90 28.33 -13.59
CA ILE A 190 21.22 29.35 -14.64
C ILE A 190 22.42 28.96 -15.49
N LYS A 191 23.50 28.44 -14.89
CA LYS A 191 24.72 28.06 -15.61
C LYS A 191 24.47 27.02 -16.70
N TYR A 192 23.73 25.95 -16.37
CA TYR A 192 23.46 24.90 -17.34
C TYR A 192 22.36 25.28 -18.31
N MET A 193 21.39 26.11 -17.89
CA MET A 193 20.39 26.69 -18.80
C MET A 193 21.02 27.55 -19.87
N ALA A 194 21.98 28.45 -19.51
CA ALA A 194 22.70 29.26 -20.48
C ALA A 194 23.46 28.38 -21.48
N SER A 195 24.14 27.34 -21.02
CA SER A 195 24.82 26.36 -21.88
C SER A 195 23.85 25.61 -22.80
N ALA A 196 22.66 25.28 -22.32
CA ALA A 196 21.60 24.61 -23.10
C ALA A 196 21.06 25.52 -24.21
N TYR A 197 20.76 26.80 -23.89
CA TYR A 197 20.33 27.77 -24.91
C TYR A 197 21.43 28.03 -25.96
N ASN A 198 22.72 28.15 -25.54
CA ASN A 198 23.83 28.25 -26.48
C ASN A 198 23.95 27.01 -27.40
N LEU A 199 23.66 25.82 -26.87
CA LEU A 199 23.65 24.59 -27.68
C LEU A 199 22.44 24.54 -28.65
N LEU A 200 21.24 24.96 -28.21
CA LEU A 200 20.07 25.11 -29.08
C LEU A 200 20.38 26.09 -30.23
N ALA A 201 20.95 27.26 -29.91
CA ALA A 201 21.33 28.23 -30.89
C ALA A 201 22.36 27.68 -31.91
N THR A 202 23.38 26.95 -31.43
CA THR A 202 24.37 26.32 -32.30
C THR A 202 23.74 25.28 -33.22
N ASN A 203 22.82 24.44 -32.70
CA ASN A 203 22.10 23.46 -33.51
C ASN A 203 21.19 24.12 -34.55
N SER A 204 20.43 25.16 -34.15
CA SER A 204 19.55 25.90 -35.05
C SER A 204 20.36 26.56 -36.18
N ARG A 205 21.51 27.17 -35.88
CA ARG A 205 22.45 27.71 -36.87
C ARG A 205 22.89 26.63 -37.87
N LYS A 206 23.27 25.43 -37.39
CA LYS A 206 23.72 24.32 -38.25
C LYS A 206 22.58 23.70 -39.08
N LEU A 207 21.35 23.86 -38.64
CA LEU A 207 20.12 23.49 -39.37
C LEU A 207 19.61 24.66 -40.27
N LEU A 208 20.38 25.74 -40.41
CA LEU A 208 20.08 26.95 -41.20
C LEU A 208 18.83 27.72 -40.71
N ASN A 209 18.38 27.44 -39.49
CA ASN A 209 17.32 28.20 -38.82
C ASN A 209 17.98 29.37 -38.04
N PHE A 210 18.25 30.45 -38.75
CA PHE A 210 19.01 31.56 -38.17
C PHE A 210 18.22 32.43 -37.20
N GLU A 211 16.91 32.56 -37.37
CA GLU A 211 16.04 33.28 -36.45
C GLU A 211 16.05 32.63 -35.06
N ASP A 212 15.79 31.31 -35.00
CA ASP A 212 15.92 30.55 -33.76
C ASP A 212 17.34 30.67 -33.16
N ALA A 213 18.37 30.61 -34.00
CA ALA A 213 19.74 30.72 -33.53
C ALA A 213 20.00 32.06 -32.84
N ILE A 214 19.59 33.19 -33.44
CA ILE A 214 19.70 34.53 -32.87
C ILE A 214 18.90 34.59 -31.54
N HIS A 215 17.65 34.11 -31.55
CA HIS A 215 16.81 34.10 -30.37
C HIS A 215 17.45 33.34 -29.19
N TYR A 216 17.93 32.12 -29.42
CA TYR A 216 18.52 31.33 -28.34
C TYR A 216 19.91 31.82 -27.91
N TYR A 217 20.74 32.42 -28.82
CA TYR A 217 21.97 33.06 -28.39
C TYR A 217 21.69 34.27 -27.50
N ASN A 218 20.73 35.14 -27.83
CA ASN A 218 20.32 36.22 -26.95
C ASN A 218 19.89 35.72 -25.58
N LYS A 219 19.01 34.68 -25.50
CA LYS A 219 18.67 34.04 -24.22
C LYS A 219 19.91 33.57 -23.46
N SER A 220 20.90 32.98 -24.14
CA SER A 220 22.12 32.48 -23.47
C SER A 220 23.00 33.62 -22.95
N ILE A 221 23.03 34.78 -23.64
CA ILE A 221 23.77 35.99 -23.26
C ILE A 221 23.13 36.64 -22.03
N ASP A 222 21.78 36.78 -22.05
CA ASP A 222 21.02 37.43 -20.97
C ASP A 222 21.24 36.73 -19.64
N ILE A 223 21.11 35.41 -19.61
CA ILE A 223 21.27 34.60 -18.40
C ILE A 223 22.69 34.06 -18.17
N GLY A 224 23.65 34.44 -19.02
CA GLY A 224 25.03 33.97 -18.95
C GLY A 224 25.66 34.22 -17.57
N PRO A 225 26.19 33.16 -16.89
CA PRO A 225 26.61 33.24 -15.49
C PRO A 225 27.89 34.02 -15.24
N SER A 226 28.67 34.27 -16.29
CA SER A 226 29.91 35.03 -16.20
C SER A 226 30.21 35.79 -17.50
N SER A 227 31.02 36.86 -17.40
CA SER A 227 31.47 37.61 -18.57
C SER A 227 32.20 36.73 -19.60
N ALA A 228 33.00 35.75 -19.17
CA ALA A 228 33.67 34.81 -20.07
C ALA A 228 32.69 33.95 -20.89
N ASN A 229 31.57 33.50 -20.27
CA ASN A 229 30.52 32.81 -20.99
C ASN A 229 29.81 33.73 -21.98
N LYS A 230 29.47 34.95 -21.55
CA LYS A 230 28.82 35.95 -22.42
C LYS A 230 29.68 36.31 -23.65
N ILE A 231 30.99 36.46 -23.47
CA ILE A 231 31.95 36.65 -24.56
C ILE A 231 31.84 35.51 -25.59
N SER A 232 31.83 34.27 -25.13
CA SER A 232 31.72 33.11 -26.01
C SER A 232 30.37 33.05 -26.74
N TYR A 233 29.29 33.40 -26.07
CA TYR A 233 27.93 33.37 -26.66
C TYR A 233 27.76 34.52 -27.67
N LYS A 234 28.21 35.74 -27.32
CA LYS A 234 28.25 36.90 -28.26
C LYS A 234 29.08 36.58 -29.48
N ASN A 235 30.28 35.96 -29.32
CA ASN A 235 31.08 35.55 -30.48
C ASN A 235 30.34 34.56 -31.38
N ASN A 236 29.62 33.59 -30.81
CA ASN A 236 28.86 32.66 -31.59
C ASN A 236 27.67 33.34 -32.32
N LEU A 237 26.98 34.29 -31.69
CA LEU A 237 25.96 35.13 -32.33
C LEU A 237 26.56 35.93 -33.50
N GLY A 238 27.74 36.56 -33.33
CA GLY A 238 28.44 37.25 -34.41
C GLY A 238 28.74 36.36 -35.61
N THR A 239 29.01 35.06 -35.38
CA THR A 239 29.18 34.10 -36.49
C THR A 239 27.84 33.75 -37.19
N VAL A 240 26.68 33.91 -36.52
CA VAL A 240 25.37 33.82 -37.22
C VAL A 240 25.23 35.03 -38.15
N TYR A 241 25.52 36.23 -37.69
CA TYR A 241 25.45 37.41 -38.52
C TYR A 241 26.40 37.36 -39.74
N ILE A 242 27.54 36.66 -39.63
CA ILE A 242 28.40 36.38 -40.81
C ILE A 242 27.68 35.42 -41.77
N ASP A 243 27.06 34.36 -41.28
CA ASP A 243 26.33 33.38 -42.12
C ASP A 243 25.13 34.02 -42.84
N THR A 244 24.43 34.96 -42.19
CA THR A 244 23.32 35.74 -42.77
C THR A 244 23.74 36.94 -43.58
N GLN A 245 25.06 37.15 -43.74
CA GLN A 245 25.68 38.30 -44.46
C GLN A 245 25.38 39.68 -43.82
N GLU A 246 24.91 39.69 -42.56
CA GLU A 246 24.71 40.90 -41.76
C GLU A 246 26.06 41.37 -41.16
N TYR A 247 27.04 41.56 -42.00
CA TYR A 247 28.45 41.82 -41.60
C TYR A 247 28.58 43.03 -40.67
N GLN A 248 27.79 44.09 -40.86
CA GLN A 248 27.83 45.26 -40.01
C GLN A 248 27.48 44.93 -38.55
N LYS A 249 26.43 44.16 -38.33
CA LYS A 249 26.04 43.70 -36.98
C LYS A 249 27.12 42.81 -36.36
N ALA A 250 27.74 41.93 -37.15
CA ALA A 250 28.85 41.11 -36.69
C ALA A 250 30.04 41.95 -36.25
N ILE A 251 30.43 42.95 -37.05
CA ILE A 251 31.56 43.88 -36.76
C ILE A 251 31.31 44.63 -35.45
N GLU A 252 30.13 45.22 -35.28
CA GLU A 252 29.77 45.95 -34.07
C GLU A 252 29.85 45.05 -32.82
N LEU A 253 29.28 43.84 -32.90
CA LEU A 253 29.29 42.89 -31.82
C LEU A 253 30.71 42.42 -31.46
N PHE A 254 31.59 42.13 -32.45
CA PHE A 254 32.97 41.73 -32.19
C PHE A 254 33.78 42.87 -31.60
N LYS A 255 33.57 44.11 -32.08
CA LYS A 255 34.21 45.30 -31.47
C LYS A 255 33.76 45.48 -30.02
N ASP A 256 32.51 45.31 -29.71
CA ASP A 256 32.00 45.37 -28.33
C ASP A 256 32.67 44.31 -27.43
N ILE A 257 32.79 43.06 -27.89
CA ILE A 257 33.52 42.02 -27.16
C ILE A 257 34.96 42.40 -26.90
N LEU A 258 35.66 43.01 -27.87
CA LEU A 258 37.09 43.37 -27.73
C LEU A 258 37.32 44.54 -26.79
N LYS A 259 36.31 45.35 -26.45
CA LYS A 259 36.36 46.39 -25.42
C LYS A 259 36.32 45.84 -23.99
N ASP A 260 35.81 44.61 -23.79
CA ASP A 260 35.75 44.01 -22.46
C ASP A 260 37.18 43.72 -21.96
N SER A 261 37.53 44.26 -20.80
CA SER A 261 38.87 44.08 -20.21
C SER A 261 39.23 42.62 -19.91
N LEU A 262 38.22 41.76 -19.71
CA LEU A 262 38.44 40.34 -19.48
C LEU A 262 39.00 39.62 -20.72
N ILE A 263 38.75 40.13 -21.94
CA ILE A 263 39.20 39.48 -23.19
C ILE A 263 40.72 39.36 -23.25
N ILE A 264 41.43 40.28 -22.59
CA ILE A 264 42.89 40.27 -22.51
C ILE A 264 43.39 39.07 -21.73
N LYS A 265 42.66 38.67 -20.67
CA LYS A 265 42.99 37.54 -19.78
C LYS A 265 42.67 36.18 -20.41
N ILE A 266 41.96 36.13 -21.53
CA ILE A 266 41.57 34.90 -22.23
C ILE A 266 42.04 34.90 -23.68
N PRO A 267 43.38 34.78 -23.92
CA PRO A 267 43.99 35.03 -25.20
C PRO A 267 43.46 34.21 -26.37
N LYS A 268 43.07 32.93 -26.13
CA LYS A 268 42.44 32.08 -27.17
C LYS A 268 41.11 32.64 -27.64
N GLN A 269 40.28 33.18 -26.73
CA GLN A 269 39.02 33.82 -27.11
C GLN A 269 39.28 35.16 -27.81
N ARG A 270 40.26 35.94 -27.34
CA ARG A 270 40.66 37.18 -28.00
C ARG A 270 41.09 36.94 -29.47
N ALA A 271 41.95 35.94 -29.70
CA ALA A 271 42.35 35.57 -31.06
C ALA A 271 41.16 35.17 -31.93
N ARG A 272 40.22 34.39 -31.36
CA ARG A 272 38.99 33.95 -32.05
C ARG A 272 38.11 35.12 -32.48
N VAL A 273 37.88 36.08 -31.57
CA VAL A 273 37.05 37.27 -31.86
C VAL A 273 37.72 38.18 -32.84
N SER A 274 39.07 38.42 -32.71
CA SER A 274 39.83 39.27 -33.64
C SER A 274 39.86 38.68 -35.06
N ASP A 275 40.05 37.39 -35.20
CA ASP A 275 40.02 36.65 -36.47
C ASP A 275 38.63 36.74 -37.14
N ASN A 276 37.54 36.54 -36.37
CA ASN A 276 36.15 36.68 -36.87
C ASN A 276 35.83 38.15 -37.26
N LEU A 277 36.35 39.12 -36.52
CA LEU A 277 36.20 40.54 -36.85
C LEU A 277 36.89 40.87 -38.18
N ALA A 278 38.15 40.43 -38.35
CA ALA A 278 38.88 40.60 -39.59
C ALA A 278 38.12 39.94 -40.77
N TYR A 279 37.64 38.75 -40.58
CA TYR A 279 36.86 38.04 -41.60
C TYR A 279 35.58 38.81 -41.97
N ALA A 280 34.81 39.32 -41.00
CA ALA A 280 33.58 40.08 -41.25
C ALA A 280 33.85 41.39 -41.97
N ARG A 281 34.91 42.09 -41.59
CA ARG A 281 35.38 43.36 -42.29
C ARG A 281 35.76 43.10 -43.74
N TRP A 282 36.58 42.05 -43.98
CA TRP A 282 36.97 41.67 -45.31
C TRP A 282 35.75 41.26 -46.17
N ARG A 283 34.83 40.49 -45.62
CA ARG A 283 33.63 40.04 -46.36
C ARG A 283 32.66 41.16 -46.67
N LYS A 284 32.60 42.21 -45.83
CA LYS A 284 31.79 43.41 -46.04
C LYS A 284 32.32 44.32 -47.13
N ASP A 285 33.53 44.78 -46.95
CA ASP A 285 34.07 45.94 -47.71
C ASP A 285 35.31 45.58 -48.55
N ALA A 286 35.69 44.29 -48.62
CA ALA A 286 36.93 43.82 -49.30
C ALA A 286 38.22 44.52 -48.85
N VAL A 287 38.22 45.11 -47.64
CA VAL A 287 39.37 45.81 -47.08
C VAL A 287 40.52 44.85 -46.82
N ASP A 288 41.77 45.44 -46.84
CA ASP A 288 42.96 44.69 -46.46
C ASP A 288 42.94 44.41 -44.94
N VAL A 289 42.98 43.14 -44.56
CA VAL A 289 42.94 42.64 -43.17
C VAL A 289 44.05 41.62 -42.92
N GLU A 290 45.08 41.56 -43.76
CA GLU A 290 46.13 40.55 -43.60
C GLU A 290 46.83 40.70 -42.24
N ASP A 291 47.10 41.87 -41.77
CA ASP A 291 47.76 42.12 -40.48
C ASP A 291 46.89 41.69 -39.31
N GLU A 292 45.59 41.95 -39.38
CA GLU A 292 44.62 41.48 -38.32
C GLU A 292 44.57 39.95 -38.23
N PHE A 293 44.53 39.26 -39.37
CA PHE A 293 44.57 37.78 -39.38
C PHE A 293 45.90 37.25 -38.84
N ARG A 294 47.05 37.88 -39.21
CA ARG A 294 48.39 37.50 -38.71
C ARG A 294 48.47 37.70 -37.19
N LYS A 295 48.05 38.85 -36.66
CA LYS A 295 48.02 39.12 -35.22
C LYS A 295 47.19 38.06 -34.47
N ALA A 296 46.03 37.66 -35.01
CA ALA A 296 45.21 36.62 -34.41
C ALA A 296 45.90 35.23 -34.46
N LEU A 297 46.56 34.93 -35.61
CA LEU A 297 47.32 33.68 -35.78
C LEU A 297 48.50 33.62 -34.80
N ASP A 298 49.28 34.72 -34.59
CA ASP A 298 50.41 34.77 -33.66
C ASP A 298 49.99 34.49 -32.22
N ILE A 299 48.84 35.02 -31.79
CA ILE A 299 48.29 34.72 -30.48
C ILE A 299 47.97 33.21 -30.36
N ARG A 300 47.39 32.58 -31.41
CA ARG A 300 47.06 31.15 -31.43
C ARG A 300 48.31 30.27 -31.39
N ILE A 301 49.36 30.64 -32.10
CA ILE A 301 50.67 29.97 -32.08
C ILE A 301 51.27 30.05 -30.67
N LYS A 302 51.36 31.28 -30.11
CA LYS A 302 51.93 31.53 -28.76
C LYS A 302 51.23 30.69 -27.66
N HIS A 303 49.93 30.56 -27.78
CA HIS A 303 49.13 29.84 -26.77
C HIS A 303 48.78 28.40 -27.16
N ASN A 304 49.44 27.81 -28.15
CA ASN A 304 49.24 26.45 -28.63
C ASN A 304 47.75 26.11 -28.85
N ASP A 305 47.02 27.01 -29.54
CA ASP A 305 45.59 26.81 -29.85
C ASP A 305 45.44 26.07 -31.19
N GLN A 306 45.73 24.77 -31.18
CA GLN A 306 45.74 23.95 -32.39
C GLN A 306 44.39 23.96 -33.16
N PRO A 307 43.20 23.85 -32.51
CA PRO A 307 41.93 24.01 -33.22
C PRO A 307 41.74 25.38 -33.82
N GLY A 308 42.19 26.44 -33.12
CA GLY A 308 42.14 27.80 -33.64
C GLY A 308 43.05 28.02 -34.84
N LEU A 309 44.25 27.39 -34.87
CA LEU A 309 45.15 27.47 -36.01
C LEU A 309 44.48 26.96 -37.30
N VAL A 310 43.68 25.92 -37.26
CA VAL A 310 42.93 25.44 -38.45
C VAL A 310 42.04 26.55 -39.01
N ALA A 311 41.29 27.27 -38.14
CA ALA A 311 40.41 28.35 -38.57
C ALA A 311 41.23 29.53 -39.17
N SER A 312 42.31 29.98 -38.49
CA SER A 312 43.16 31.07 -39.02
C SER A 312 43.77 30.73 -40.37
N TYR A 313 44.29 29.51 -40.52
CA TYR A 313 44.87 29.09 -41.82
C TYR A 313 43.80 29.00 -42.91
N THR A 314 42.58 28.56 -42.60
CA THR A 314 41.47 28.52 -43.54
C THR A 314 41.05 29.94 -43.96
N HIS A 315 40.89 30.89 -43.01
CA HIS A 315 40.52 32.27 -43.29
C HIS A 315 41.63 33.00 -44.12
N LEU A 316 42.90 32.80 -43.78
CA LEU A 316 44.02 33.33 -44.61
C LEU A 316 44.01 32.67 -45.99
N GLY A 317 43.75 31.37 -46.09
CA GLY A 317 43.61 30.70 -47.37
C GLY A 317 42.51 31.31 -48.24
N GLU A 318 41.35 31.56 -47.66
CA GLU A 318 40.22 32.20 -48.34
C GLU A 318 40.54 33.65 -48.74
N TYR A 319 41.16 34.41 -47.84
CA TYR A 319 41.55 35.78 -48.09
C TYR A 319 42.51 35.90 -49.29
N PHE A 320 43.54 34.99 -49.40
CA PHE A 320 44.45 34.94 -50.50
C PHE A 320 43.91 34.29 -51.78
N LEU A 321 42.78 33.67 -51.74
CA LEU A 321 42.25 32.90 -52.87
C LEU A 321 42.17 33.68 -54.18
N GLN A 322 41.79 34.97 -54.08
CA GLN A 322 41.73 35.88 -55.25
C GLN A 322 42.97 36.73 -55.38
N LYS A 323 43.76 36.98 -54.34
CA LYS A 323 44.95 37.86 -54.33
C LYS A 323 46.25 37.15 -54.77
N ASN A 324 46.47 35.95 -54.26
CA ASN A 324 47.67 35.14 -54.53
C ASN A 324 47.38 33.64 -54.34
N ARG A 325 47.16 32.96 -55.42
CA ARG A 325 46.80 31.51 -55.45
C ARG A 325 47.82 30.62 -54.75
N ASN A 326 49.13 30.90 -54.89
CA ASN A 326 50.19 30.11 -54.28
C ASN A 326 50.21 30.28 -52.76
N LYS A 327 50.01 31.49 -52.25
CA LYS A 327 49.82 31.72 -50.80
C LYS A 327 48.55 31.01 -50.28
N ALA A 328 47.43 31.06 -51.00
CA ALA A 328 46.23 30.40 -50.62
C ALA A 328 46.42 28.85 -50.46
N ILE A 329 47.09 28.25 -51.47
CA ILE A 329 47.41 26.80 -51.42
C ILE A 329 48.28 26.49 -50.20
N SER A 330 49.31 27.28 -49.91
CA SER A 330 50.18 27.06 -48.72
C SER A 330 49.38 27.11 -47.42
N TRP A 331 48.44 28.06 -47.25
CA TRP A 331 47.66 28.21 -46.07
C TRP A 331 46.69 27.02 -45.91
N PHE A 332 46.00 26.54 -46.97
CA PHE A 332 45.13 25.38 -46.92
C PHE A 332 45.91 24.10 -46.61
N GLN A 333 47.13 23.93 -47.14
CA GLN A 333 48.01 22.81 -46.80
C GLN A 333 48.37 22.79 -45.30
N LYS A 334 48.70 23.97 -44.72
CA LYS A 334 48.93 24.11 -43.27
C LYS A 334 47.66 23.73 -42.46
N ALA A 335 46.49 24.19 -42.90
CA ALA A 335 45.23 23.81 -42.27
C ALA A 335 45.00 22.28 -42.29
N ILE A 336 45.24 21.63 -43.42
CA ILE A 336 45.16 20.18 -43.55
C ILE A 336 46.15 19.45 -42.64
N GLN A 337 47.43 19.92 -42.59
CA GLN A 337 48.46 19.31 -41.75
C GLN A 337 48.08 19.34 -40.27
N ILE A 338 47.62 20.49 -39.75
CA ILE A 338 47.17 20.64 -38.37
C ILE A 338 45.96 19.78 -38.12
N SER A 339 44.96 19.79 -39.03
CA SER A 339 43.74 19.03 -38.91
C SER A 339 44.02 17.52 -38.77
N LYS A 340 44.95 16.98 -39.57
CA LYS A 340 45.39 15.59 -39.46
C LYS A 340 46.07 15.31 -38.12
N ARG A 341 46.99 16.20 -37.67
CA ARG A 341 47.69 16.05 -36.40
C ARG A 341 46.75 16.00 -35.18
N ILE A 342 45.71 16.84 -35.17
CA ILE A 342 44.74 16.91 -34.07
C ILE A 342 43.52 15.97 -34.26
N LYS A 343 43.56 15.14 -35.30
CA LYS A 343 42.44 14.24 -35.66
C LYS A 343 41.11 14.99 -35.85
N ASN A 344 41.15 16.11 -36.55
CA ASN A 344 39.98 16.91 -36.93
C ASN A 344 39.60 16.70 -38.41
N PRO A 345 38.92 15.63 -38.77
CA PRO A 345 38.61 15.31 -40.16
C PRO A 345 37.67 16.34 -40.82
N LYS A 346 36.81 17.04 -40.01
CA LYS A 346 35.97 18.12 -40.54
C LYS A 346 36.76 19.31 -40.98
N GLY A 347 37.75 19.74 -40.18
CA GLY A 347 38.67 20.83 -40.57
C GLY A 347 39.53 20.44 -41.77
N GLU A 348 39.95 19.15 -41.88
CA GLU A 348 40.64 18.66 -43.07
C GLU A 348 39.74 18.74 -44.31
N LEU A 349 38.48 18.30 -44.18
CA LEU A 349 37.49 18.31 -45.29
C LEU A 349 37.20 19.74 -45.78
N ASP A 350 37.03 20.70 -44.87
CA ASP A 350 36.82 22.11 -45.21
C ASP A 350 38.00 22.70 -45.97
N ALA A 351 39.23 22.48 -45.49
CA ALA A 351 40.43 22.95 -46.18
C ALA A 351 40.64 22.25 -47.56
N LEU A 352 40.37 20.96 -47.65
CA LEU A 352 40.40 20.21 -48.94
C LEU A 352 39.38 20.77 -49.95
N ARG A 353 38.18 21.16 -49.52
CA ARG A 353 37.16 21.75 -50.37
C ARG A 353 37.67 23.04 -51.04
N PHE A 354 38.34 23.90 -50.29
CA PHE A 354 38.92 25.10 -50.85
C PHE A 354 40.14 24.79 -51.73
N LEU A 355 40.97 23.84 -51.34
CA LEU A 355 42.12 23.42 -52.13
C LEU A 355 41.73 22.83 -53.47
N MET A 356 40.65 22.06 -53.53
CA MET A 356 40.07 21.55 -54.82
C MET A 356 39.64 22.68 -55.75
N ARG A 357 39.15 23.82 -55.22
CA ARG A 357 38.82 25.00 -56.02
C ARG A 357 40.04 25.69 -56.58
N THR A 358 41.14 25.64 -55.84
CA THR A 358 42.43 26.21 -56.32
C THR A 358 43.17 25.27 -57.26
N GLN A 359 43.02 23.98 -57.11
CA GLN A 359 43.70 22.95 -57.90
C GLN A 359 42.68 21.96 -58.48
N PRO A 360 41.84 22.38 -59.47
CA PRO A 360 40.72 21.57 -59.92
C PRO A 360 41.14 20.29 -60.67
N ASN A 361 42.37 20.20 -61.17
CA ASN A 361 42.88 19.04 -61.90
C ASN A 361 43.67 18.05 -61.02
N ASP A 362 43.85 18.35 -59.72
CA ASP A 362 44.57 17.48 -58.82
C ASP A 362 43.70 16.32 -58.37
N VAL A 363 43.94 15.14 -58.93
CA VAL A 363 43.20 13.88 -58.68
C VAL A 363 43.45 13.40 -57.22
N VAL A 364 44.63 13.65 -56.64
CA VAL A 364 44.97 13.20 -55.29
C VAL A 364 44.11 13.93 -54.27
N ILE A 365 44.00 15.26 -54.40
CA ILE A 365 43.17 16.10 -53.56
C ILE A 365 41.67 15.68 -53.66
N LYS A 366 41.18 15.49 -54.89
CA LYS A 366 39.81 15.08 -55.15
C LYS A 366 39.51 13.71 -54.48
N ASN A 367 40.35 12.73 -54.73
CA ASN A 367 40.19 11.39 -54.14
C ASN A 367 40.23 11.44 -52.61
N ARG A 368 41.17 12.22 -52.04
CA ARG A 368 41.20 12.38 -50.56
C ARG A 368 39.95 13.03 -50.03
N TYR A 369 39.42 14.06 -50.69
CA TYR A 369 38.15 14.70 -50.31
C TYR A 369 36.97 13.71 -50.35
N ILE A 370 36.80 12.97 -51.45
CA ILE A 370 35.72 12.01 -51.61
C ILE A 370 35.81 10.91 -50.57
N THR A 371 36.98 10.27 -50.39
CA THR A 371 37.18 9.20 -49.46
C THR A 371 36.90 9.67 -48.02
N LEU A 372 37.40 10.86 -47.64
CA LEU A 372 37.18 11.41 -46.31
C LEU A 372 35.70 11.79 -46.09
N SER A 373 35.07 12.43 -47.11
CA SER A 373 33.64 12.78 -47.04
C SER A 373 32.76 11.56 -46.87
N ASP A 374 32.97 10.48 -47.64
CA ASP A 374 32.22 9.26 -47.57
C ASP A 374 32.42 8.51 -46.24
N SER A 375 33.66 8.48 -45.76
CA SER A 375 33.96 7.90 -44.45
C SER A 375 33.24 8.68 -43.33
N LEU A 376 33.25 10.01 -43.36
CA LEU A 376 32.55 10.84 -42.37
C LEU A 376 31.05 10.65 -42.44
N LYS A 377 30.46 10.62 -43.65
CA LYS A 377 28.99 10.38 -43.82
C LYS A 377 28.60 9.02 -43.28
N LYS A 378 29.38 7.97 -43.59
CA LYS A 378 29.11 6.62 -43.05
C LYS A 378 29.19 6.57 -41.52
N GLN A 379 30.22 7.22 -40.94
CA GLN A 379 30.40 7.32 -39.50
C GLN A 379 29.22 8.09 -38.85
N GLU A 380 28.86 9.26 -39.41
CA GLU A 380 27.73 10.06 -38.92
C GLU A 380 26.43 9.29 -38.95
N LEU A 381 26.13 8.59 -40.06
CA LEU A 381 24.93 7.77 -40.19
C LEU A 381 24.90 6.64 -39.14
N ARG A 382 26.02 5.91 -38.98
CA ARG A 382 26.16 4.85 -37.98
C ARG A 382 25.89 5.37 -36.57
N VAL A 383 26.55 6.49 -36.21
CA VAL A 383 26.43 7.04 -34.85
C VAL A 383 25.02 7.57 -34.59
N LYS A 384 24.41 8.28 -35.58
CA LYS A 384 23.00 8.73 -35.48
C LYS A 384 22.04 7.59 -35.29
N THR A 385 22.22 6.49 -36.04
CA THR A 385 21.41 5.29 -35.90
C THR A 385 21.55 4.67 -34.52
N GLN A 386 22.76 4.61 -33.96
CA GLN A 386 22.99 4.12 -32.61
C GLN A 386 22.34 5.03 -31.54
N PHE A 387 22.45 6.35 -31.69
CA PHE A 387 21.78 7.28 -30.78
C PHE A 387 20.26 7.11 -30.81
N ALA A 388 19.67 7.01 -32.01
CA ALA A 388 18.25 6.77 -32.20
C ALA A 388 17.82 5.45 -31.56
N LYS A 389 18.59 4.36 -31.77
CA LYS A 389 18.33 3.07 -31.14
C LYS A 389 18.36 3.15 -29.61
N ILE A 390 19.38 3.75 -29.02
CA ILE A 390 19.50 3.90 -27.56
C ILE A 390 18.30 4.68 -26.99
N ARG A 391 17.86 5.75 -27.66
CA ARG A 391 16.67 6.53 -27.24
C ARG A 391 15.39 5.72 -27.36
N TYR A 392 15.22 4.99 -28.46
CA TYR A 392 14.06 4.12 -28.67
C TYR A 392 13.97 3.03 -27.60
N ASP A 393 15.06 2.31 -27.36
CA ASP A 393 15.14 1.26 -26.33
C ASP A 393 14.82 1.82 -24.94
N ASP A 394 15.30 3.05 -24.63
CA ASP A 394 15.02 3.74 -23.38
C ASP A 394 13.54 4.11 -23.26
N GLN A 395 12.93 4.59 -24.33
CA GLN A 395 11.51 4.94 -24.38
C GLN A 395 10.63 3.68 -24.17
N VAL A 396 10.91 2.60 -24.92
CA VAL A 396 10.19 1.32 -24.78
C VAL A 396 10.25 0.81 -23.35
N LYS A 397 11.46 0.76 -22.75
CA LYS A 397 11.63 0.36 -21.34
C LYS A 397 10.86 1.27 -20.38
N SER A 398 10.86 2.59 -20.63
CA SER A 398 10.11 3.54 -19.82
C SER A 398 8.60 3.31 -19.89
N GLU A 399 8.09 2.98 -21.07
CA GLU A 399 6.67 2.64 -21.27
C GLU A 399 6.31 1.31 -20.61
N GLU A 400 7.15 0.29 -20.74
CA GLU A 400 6.97 -1.00 -20.05
C GLU A 400 6.94 -0.82 -18.52
N ILE A 401 7.87 -0.04 -17.96
CA ILE A 401 7.88 0.28 -16.54
C ILE A 401 6.62 1.02 -16.11
N LYS A 402 6.11 1.95 -16.95
CA LYS A 402 4.83 2.64 -16.68
C LYS A 402 3.66 1.65 -16.66
N LYS A 403 3.57 0.77 -17.66
CA LYS A 403 2.54 -0.27 -17.75
C LYS A 403 2.58 -1.20 -16.52
N LEU A 404 3.79 -1.66 -16.15
CA LEU A 404 3.97 -2.50 -14.96
C LEU A 404 3.54 -1.78 -13.67
N LYS A 405 3.90 -0.50 -13.51
CA LYS A 405 3.48 0.29 -12.34
C LYS A 405 1.96 0.45 -12.27
N VAL A 406 1.29 0.70 -13.41
CA VAL A 406 -0.18 0.78 -13.46
C VAL A 406 -0.79 -0.58 -13.09
N MET A 407 -0.27 -1.68 -13.66
CA MET A 407 -0.72 -3.03 -13.34
C MET A 407 -0.55 -3.36 -11.85
N MET A 408 0.63 -3.07 -11.27
CA MET A 408 0.89 -3.28 -9.83
C MET A 408 -0.02 -2.40 -8.96
N ALA A 409 -0.29 -1.15 -9.36
CA ALA A 409 -1.21 -0.27 -8.63
C ALA A 409 -2.65 -0.83 -8.66
N LYS A 410 -3.10 -1.33 -9.81
CA LYS A 410 -4.40 -1.99 -9.96
C LYS A 410 -4.50 -3.23 -9.07
N GLN A 411 -3.48 -4.10 -9.10
CA GLN A 411 -3.43 -5.30 -8.27
C GLN A 411 -3.43 -4.96 -6.77
N ARG A 412 -2.68 -3.93 -6.34
CA ARG A 412 -2.72 -3.45 -4.95
C ARG A 412 -4.10 -2.96 -4.54
N LEU A 413 -4.78 -2.23 -5.45
CA LEU A 413 -6.14 -1.77 -5.21
C LEU A 413 -7.11 -2.95 -5.06
N GLU A 414 -7.03 -3.95 -5.94
CA GLU A 414 -7.85 -5.17 -5.86
C GLU A 414 -7.62 -5.92 -4.54
N VAL A 415 -6.36 -6.11 -4.14
CA VAL A 415 -6.01 -6.74 -2.85
C VAL A 415 -6.55 -5.92 -1.67
N SER A 416 -6.45 -4.59 -1.73
CA SER A 416 -6.98 -3.72 -0.67
C SER A 416 -8.52 -3.80 -0.59
N MET A 417 -9.21 -3.82 -1.73
CA MET A 417 -10.67 -3.99 -1.78
C MET A 417 -11.10 -5.34 -1.22
N GLN A 418 -10.42 -6.44 -1.60
CA GLN A 418 -10.69 -7.76 -1.03
C GLN A 418 -10.48 -7.80 0.49
N ARG A 419 -9.42 -7.14 0.99
CA ARG A 419 -9.16 -7.05 2.43
C ARG A 419 -10.27 -6.27 3.15
N THR A 420 -10.71 -5.15 2.56
CA THR A 420 -11.84 -4.36 3.09
C THR A 420 -13.14 -5.17 3.10
N GLN A 421 -13.45 -5.89 2.03
CA GLN A 421 -14.62 -6.77 1.98
C GLN A 421 -14.59 -7.85 3.07
N LYS A 422 -13.43 -8.50 3.28
CA LYS A 422 -13.27 -9.48 4.37
C LYS A 422 -13.54 -8.87 5.74
N ILE A 423 -13.07 -7.66 6.00
CA ILE A 423 -13.33 -6.94 7.25
C ILE A 423 -14.83 -6.64 7.41
N ILE A 424 -15.48 -6.18 6.33
CA ILE A 424 -16.93 -5.90 6.33
C ILE A 424 -17.72 -7.18 6.64
N TYR A 425 -17.40 -8.32 6.01
CA TYR A 425 -18.06 -9.60 6.29
C TYR A 425 -17.84 -10.06 7.73
N LEU A 426 -16.65 -9.88 8.27
CA LEU A 426 -16.34 -10.21 9.66
C LEU A 426 -17.15 -9.34 10.64
N LEU A 427 -17.25 -8.04 10.39
CA LEU A 427 -18.06 -7.12 11.19
C LEU A 427 -19.55 -7.46 11.08
N ALA A 428 -20.03 -7.76 9.88
CA ALA A 428 -21.43 -8.21 9.70
C ALA A 428 -21.72 -9.49 10.46
N GLY A 429 -20.81 -10.46 10.47
CA GLY A 429 -20.90 -11.67 11.25
C GLY A 429 -20.98 -11.42 12.77
N ILE A 430 -20.14 -10.50 13.28
CA ILE A 430 -20.18 -10.10 14.70
C ILE A 430 -21.51 -9.43 15.04
N ILE A 431 -22.01 -8.53 14.20
CA ILE A 431 -23.30 -7.85 14.42
C ILE A 431 -24.43 -8.91 14.44
N LEU A 432 -24.40 -9.88 13.53
CA LEU A 432 -25.38 -10.96 13.50
C LEU A 432 -25.35 -11.79 14.79
N LEU A 433 -24.19 -12.15 15.28
CA LEU A 433 -24.03 -12.88 16.54
C LEU A 433 -24.56 -12.08 17.75
N LEU A 434 -24.29 -10.78 17.79
CA LEU A 434 -24.79 -9.89 18.83
C LEU A 434 -26.31 -9.74 18.78
N THR A 435 -26.89 -9.66 17.57
CA THR A 435 -28.36 -9.61 17.42
C THR A 435 -29.02 -10.93 17.88
N ILE A 436 -28.43 -12.08 17.55
CA ILE A 436 -28.92 -13.37 18.02
C ILE A 436 -28.83 -13.48 19.56
N ALA A 437 -27.71 -13.07 20.13
CA ALA A 437 -27.52 -13.07 21.60
C ALA A 437 -28.53 -12.16 22.31
N PHE A 438 -28.73 -10.94 21.75
CA PHE A 438 -29.73 -10.00 22.25
C PHE A 438 -31.15 -10.57 22.18
N PHE A 439 -31.48 -11.20 21.06
CA PHE A 439 -32.82 -11.80 20.89
C PHE A 439 -33.03 -12.97 21.84
N ARG A 440 -32.04 -13.83 22.07
CA ARG A 440 -32.07 -14.86 23.08
C ARG A 440 -32.27 -14.29 24.50
N TYR A 441 -31.49 -13.28 24.84
CA TYR A 441 -31.64 -12.59 26.12
C TYR A 441 -33.04 -12.01 26.30
N TYR A 442 -33.59 -11.37 25.28
CA TYR A 442 -34.95 -10.81 25.29
C TYR A 442 -36.00 -11.91 25.49
N LEU A 443 -35.89 -13.04 24.79
CA LEU A 443 -36.83 -14.17 24.95
C LEU A 443 -36.77 -14.77 26.36
N VAL A 444 -35.59 -14.96 26.91
CA VAL A 444 -35.41 -15.47 28.29
C VAL A 444 -36.11 -14.55 29.30
N GLN A 445 -35.91 -13.24 29.16
CA GLN A 445 -36.55 -12.23 30.01
C GLN A 445 -38.09 -12.27 29.89
N LYS A 446 -38.58 -12.40 28.67
CA LYS A 446 -40.03 -12.51 28.41
C LYS A 446 -40.61 -13.76 29.07
N TYR A 447 -40.03 -14.93 28.88
CA TYR A 447 -40.50 -16.19 29.47
C TYR A 447 -40.43 -16.17 31.01
N SER A 448 -39.41 -15.56 31.59
CA SER A 448 -39.30 -15.39 33.04
C SER A 448 -40.46 -14.57 33.63
N LYS A 449 -40.84 -13.47 32.97
CA LYS A 449 -41.98 -12.65 33.39
C LYS A 449 -43.33 -13.37 33.24
N GLU A 450 -43.49 -14.08 32.13
CA GLU A 450 -44.72 -14.87 31.90
C GLU A 450 -44.90 -15.94 33.02
N LYS A 451 -43.81 -16.57 33.44
CA LYS A 451 -43.83 -17.58 34.54
C LYS A 451 -44.15 -16.96 35.90
N GLU A 452 -43.65 -15.76 36.21
CA GLU A 452 -44.01 -15.04 37.42
C GLU A 452 -45.49 -14.71 37.49
N ILE A 453 -46.08 -14.28 36.36
CA ILE A 453 -47.52 -13.98 36.27
C ILE A 453 -48.34 -15.26 36.48
N GLU A 454 -47.96 -16.37 35.88
CA GLU A 454 -48.67 -17.65 36.01
C GLU A 454 -48.65 -18.16 37.45
N VAL A 455 -47.55 -18.04 38.17
CA VAL A 455 -47.43 -18.36 39.61
C VAL A 455 -48.38 -17.47 40.41
N TYR A 456 -48.32 -16.16 40.19
CA TYR A 456 -49.19 -15.21 40.91
C TYR A 456 -50.69 -15.47 40.68
N GLU A 457 -51.11 -15.74 39.44
CA GLU A 457 -52.53 -16.09 39.15
C GLU A 457 -52.94 -17.42 39.80
N THR A 458 -52.02 -18.35 39.94
CA THR A 458 -52.26 -19.62 40.60
C THR A 458 -52.43 -19.47 42.11
N GLU A 459 -51.56 -18.68 42.76
CA GLU A 459 -51.68 -18.34 44.19
C GLU A 459 -52.98 -17.60 44.50
N LYS A 460 -53.35 -16.64 43.65
CA LYS A 460 -54.59 -15.87 43.78
C LYS A 460 -55.83 -16.79 43.66
N ARG A 461 -55.83 -17.76 42.75
CA ARG A 461 -56.89 -18.69 42.56
C ARG A 461 -57.04 -19.63 43.79
N ILE A 462 -55.95 -20.11 44.36
CA ILE A 462 -55.94 -20.95 45.56
C ILE A 462 -56.44 -20.13 46.76
N SER A 463 -55.96 -18.92 46.96
CA SER A 463 -56.36 -17.99 48.02
C SER A 463 -57.87 -17.70 47.95
N LYS A 464 -58.40 -17.45 46.77
CA LYS A 464 -59.83 -17.21 46.57
C LYS A 464 -60.67 -18.44 46.92
N ARG A 465 -60.20 -19.61 46.50
CA ARG A 465 -60.94 -20.89 46.78
C ARG A 465 -60.94 -21.21 48.26
N ILE A 466 -59.87 -21.00 48.99
CA ILE A 466 -59.80 -21.13 50.44
C ILE A 466 -60.78 -20.18 51.12
N HIS A 467 -60.82 -18.93 50.68
CA HIS A 467 -61.70 -17.92 51.25
C HIS A 467 -63.20 -18.23 50.97
N ASP A 468 -63.51 -18.52 49.72
CA ASP A 468 -64.93 -18.67 49.31
C ASP A 468 -65.54 -19.98 49.80
N GLU A 469 -64.82 -21.10 49.82
CA GLU A 469 -65.33 -22.37 50.21
C GLU A 469 -65.17 -22.66 51.72
N LEU A 470 -63.99 -22.45 52.29
CA LEU A 470 -63.70 -22.85 53.65
C LEU A 470 -64.14 -21.79 54.69
N ALA A 471 -63.87 -20.50 54.41
CA ALA A 471 -64.23 -19.41 55.28
C ALA A 471 -65.79 -19.27 55.39
N ASN A 472 -66.46 -19.43 54.24
CA ASN A 472 -67.92 -19.45 54.23
C ASN A 472 -68.51 -20.64 55.02
N ASP A 473 -67.96 -21.85 54.85
CA ASP A 473 -68.43 -23.01 55.58
C ASP A 473 -68.21 -22.85 57.10
N ILE A 474 -67.08 -22.29 57.52
CA ILE A 474 -66.81 -21.98 58.94
C ILE A 474 -67.78 -20.93 59.44
N SER A 475 -68.01 -19.84 58.67
CA SER A 475 -68.95 -18.79 59.03
C SER A 475 -70.39 -19.33 59.17
N HIS A 476 -70.79 -20.21 58.27
CA HIS A 476 -72.12 -20.88 58.38
C HIS A 476 -72.20 -21.79 59.61
N LEU A 477 -71.11 -22.47 59.95
CA LEU A 477 -71.02 -23.27 61.18
C LEU A 477 -71.09 -22.42 62.41
N THR A 478 -70.37 -21.33 62.47
CA THR A 478 -70.40 -20.37 63.59
C THR A 478 -71.78 -19.79 63.81
N SER A 479 -72.40 -19.32 62.69
CA SER A 479 -73.80 -18.81 62.73
C SER A 479 -74.82 -19.85 63.10
N PHE A 480 -74.58 -21.10 62.79
CA PHE A 480 -75.41 -22.21 63.23
C PHE A 480 -75.29 -22.47 64.71
N VAL A 481 -74.12 -22.45 65.28
CA VAL A 481 -73.82 -22.63 66.71
C VAL A 481 -74.41 -21.45 67.48
N GLU A 482 -74.28 -20.19 67.05
CA GLU A 482 -74.82 -19.01 67.74
C GLU A 482 -76.35 -18.92 67.79
N LYS A 483 -77.05 -19.53 66.82
CA LYS A 483 -78.48 -19.46 66.68
C LYS A 483 -79.22 -20.65 67.34
N THR A 484 -78.49 -21.55 67.98
CA THR A 484 -79.05 -22.79 68.52
C THR A 484 -79.14 -22.71 70.05
N GLU A 485 -80.09 -21.93 70.64
CA GLU A 485 -80.25 -21.82 72.07
C GLU A 485 -81.24 -22.78 72.67
N ASP A 486 -82.11 -23.50 71.89
CA ASP A 486 -83.19 -24.30 72.45
C ASP A 486 -83.48 -25.72 71.81
N ILE A 487 -82.50 -26.52 71.48
CA ILE A 487 -82.69 -27.85 70.89
C ILE A 487 -81.97 -28.92 71.74
N PRO A 488 -82.61 -30.20 71.87
CA PRO A 488 -82.03 -31.24 72.68
C PRO A 488 -80.59 -31.59 72.30
N ILE A 489 -79.73 -31.70 73.30
CA ILE A 489 -78.24 -31.78 73.17
C ILE A 489 -77.73 -32.92 72.30
N VAL A 490 -78.48 -34.03 72.13
CA VAL A 490 -78.05 -35.21 71.38
C VAL A 490 -78.09 -34.98 69.86
N SER A 491 -79.18 -34.40 69.31
CA SER A 491 -79.34 -34.18 67.88
C SER A 491 -78.47 -33.07 67.32
N THR A 492 -78.15 -32.05 68.16
CA THR A 492 -77.29 -30.92 67.81
C THR A 492 -75.82 -31.34 67.73
N LYS A 493 -75.35 -32.26 68.60
CA LYS A 493 -74.02 -32.76 68.60
C LYS A 493 -73.69 -33.61 67.38
N GLU A 494 -74.64 -34.39 66.88
CA GLU A 494 -74.50 -35.21 65.69
C GLU A 494 -74.49 -34.32 64.41
N LEU A 495 -75.33 -33.30 64.36
CA LEU A 495 -75.40 -32.37 63.22
C LEU A 495 -74.15 -31.50 63.18
N LEU A 496 -73.62 -31.02 64.29
CA LEU A 496 -72.36 -30.28 64.40
C LEU A 496 -71.16 -31.15 63.97
N GLY A 497 -71.16 -32.43 64.45
CA GLY A 497 -70.15 -33.38 64.04
C GLY A 497 -70.16 -33.63 62.55
N ASN A 498 -71.27 -33.75 61.92
CA ASN A 498 -71.40 -33.94 60.48
C ASN A 498 -70.97 -32.68 59.68
N LYS A 499 -71.32 -31.52 60.17
CA LYS A 499 -70.85 -30.24 59.51
C LYS A 499 -69.35 -30.01 59.65
N LEU A 500 -68.76 -30.23 60.82
CA LEU A 500 -67.32 -30.17 61.06
C LEU A 500 -66.61 -31.24 60.20
N GLN A 501 -67.17 -32.42 60.09
CA GLN A 501 -66.58 -33.44 59.24
C GLN A 501 -66.57 -33.05 57.73
N ASN A 502 -67.62 -32.37 57.28
CA ASN A 502 -67.73 -31.89 55.94
C ASN A 502 -66.67 -30.74 55.66
N ILE A 503 -66.47 -29.83 56.62
CA ILE A 503 -65.45 -28.82 56.52
C ILE A 503 -64.04 -29.43 56.51
N TYR A 504 -63.81 -30.37 57.41
CA TYR A 504 -62.55 -31.10 57.38
C TYR A 504 -62.28 -31.84 56.07
N LEU A 505 -63.29 -32.49 55.49
CA LEU A 505 -63.16 -33.16 54.22
C LEU A 505 -62.89 -32.19 53.09
N ARG A 506 -63.51 -31.01 53.05
CA ARG A 506 -63.24 -29.96 52.05
C ARG A 506 -61.84 -29.35 52.19
N ALA A 507 -61.44 -29.07 53.43
CA ALA A 507 -60.06 -28.56 53.69
C ALA A 507 -58.99 -29.58 53.26
N ARG A 508 -59.28 -30.86 53.54
CA ARG A 508 -58.42 -31.95 53.11
C ARG A 508 -58.37 -32.10 51.56
N ASP A 509 -59.54 -31.98 50.89
CA ASP A 509 -59.61 -32.06 49.44
C ASP A 509 -58.84 -30.90 48.77
N ILE A 510 -58.92 -29.68 49.32
CA ILE A 510 -58.12 -28.55 48.89
C ILE A 510 -56.63 -28.80 49.16
N SER A 511 -56.24 -29.30 50.31
CA SER A 511 -54.90 -29.66 50.67
C SER A 511 -54.30 -30.74 49.73
N ILE A 512 -55.05 -31.73 49.41
CA ILE A 512 -54.65 -32.79 48.47
C ILE A 512 -54.49 -32.23 47.06
N GLU A 513 -55.37 -31.33 46.63
CA GLU A 513 -55.30 -30.74 45.30
C GLU A 513 -54.09 -29.78 45.14
N THR A 514 -53.63 -29.18 46.20
CA THR A 514 -52.48 -28.25 46.23
C THR A 514 -51.16 -28.94 46.65
N ALA A 515 -51.13 -30.17 47.08
CA ALA A 515 -49.96 -30.92 47.45
C ALA A 515 -48.92 -30.96 46.28
N THR A 516 -47.70 -30.73 46.57
CA THR A 516 -46.58 -30.86 45.57
C THR A 516 -46.39 -32.35 45.25
N ILE A 517 -46.27 -32.70 44.01
CA ILE A 517 -45.94 -34.04 43.52
C ILE A 517 -44.45 -34.04 43.18
N ASP A 518 -43.66 -34.94 43.73
CA ASP A 518 -42.29 -35.13 43.34
C ASP A 518 -42.23 -35.76 41.95
N VAL A 519 -41.90 -34.91 40.94
CA VAL A 519 -41.83 -35.37 39.56
C VAL A 519 -40.48 -36.01 39.23
N ASP A 520 -39.46 -35.81 40.08
CA ASP A 520 -38.14 -36.41 39.93
C ASP A 520 -38.17 -37.88 40.36
N ASP A 521 -38.91 -38.20 41.46
CA ASP A 521 -39.22 -39.57 41.88
C ASP A 521 -40.72 -39.95 41.64
N PHE A 522 -41.15 -39.73 40.38
CA PHE A 522 -42.53 -39.93 40.00
C PHE A 522 -42.98 -41.38 40.16
N ASP A 523 -42.07 -42.34 39.92
CA ASP A 523 -42.38 -43.80 40.14
C ASP A 523 -42.68 -44.10 41.60
N GLY A 524 -41.88 -43.54 42.51
CA GLY A 524 -42.10 -43.66 43.95
C GLY A 524 -43.43 -43.03 44.37
N GLU A 525 -43.72 -41.81 43.90
CA GLU A 525 -45.00 -41.12 44.18
C GLU A 525 -46.19 -41.86 43.68
N LEU A 526 -46.13 -42.41 42.45
CA LEU A 526 -47.26 -43.22 41.92
C LEU A 526 -47.45 -44.56 42.65
N MET A 527 -46.36 -45.21 43.04
CA MET A 527 -46.43 -46.44 43.84
C MET A 527 -46.96 -46.16 45.24
N ASN A 528 -46.58 -45.03 45.86
CA ASN A 528 -47.14 -44.58 47.14
C ASN A 528 -48.68 -44.37 47.04
N LEU A 529 -49.11 -43.70 45.94
CA LEU A 529 -50.56 -43.56 45.69
C LEU A 529 -51.25 -44.90 45.59
N ILE A 530 -50.70 -45.84 44.82
CA ILE A 530 -51.30 -47.21 44.65
C ILE A 530 -51.32 -47.96 45.95
N GLN A 531 -50.31 -47.93 46.80
CA GLN A 531 -50.23 -48.61 48.08
C GLN A 531 -51.27 -48.11 49.06
N GLN A 532 -51.61 -46.79 49.08
CA GLN A 532 -52.66 -46.25 49.93
C GLN A 532 -54.03 -46.86 49.68
N TYR A 533 -54.25 -47.40 48.48
CA TYR A 533 -55.54 -48.07 48.10
C TYR A 533 -55.42 -49.56 47.99
N ASN A 534 -54.23 -50.16 48.12
CA ASN A 534 -54.04 -51.63 48.21
C ASN A 534 -54.14 -52.07 49.66
N THR A 535 -55.36 -52.27 50.14
CA THR A 535 -55.72 -52.65 51.53
C THR A 535 -56.12 -54.08 51.62
N GLY A 536 -56.31 -54.62 52.82
CA GLY A 536 -56.79 -56.04 52.99
C GLY A 536 -58.10 -56.36 52.29
N ASP A 537 -58.93 -55.33 52.06
CA ASP A 537 -60.23 -55.46 51.41
C ASP A 537 -60.23 -55.24 49.92
N VAL A 538 -59.21 -54.47 49.37
CA VAL A 538 -59.08 -54.14 47.98
C VAL A 538 -57.68 -54.49 47.50
N SER A 539 -57.56 -55.32 46.47
CA SER A 539 -56.30 -55.68 45.85
C SER A 539 -56.07 -54.84 44.57
N VAL A 540 -54.92 -54.17 44.48
CA VAL A 540 -54.50 -53.39 43.27
C VAL A 540 -53.45 -54.18 42.49
N ILE A 541 -53.79 -54.54 41.23
CA ILE A 541 -52.86 -55.20 40.29
C ILE A 541 -52.39 -54.19 39.30
N THR A 542 -51.06 -54.02 39.16
CA THR A 542 -50.51 -53.02 38.27
C THR A 542 -49.19 -53.45 37.64
N ASN A 543 -48.85 -52.85 36.49
CA ASN A 543 -47.53 -52.93 35.83
C ASN A 543 -46.92 -51.56 35.66
N VAL A 544 -47.34 -50.50 36.36
CA VAL A 544 -46.88 -49.15 36.20
C VAL A 544 -45.42 -48.94 36.60
N SER A 545 -44.84 -49.81 37.42
CA SER A 545 -43.43 -49.85 37.79
C SER A 545 -42.52 -50.30 36.63
N GLU A 546 -43.07 -50.98 35.62
CA GLU A 546 -42.33 -51.39 34.42
C GLU A 546 -42.49 -50.35 33.28
N PHE A 547 -43.19 -49.24 33.52
CA PHE A 547 -43.52 -48.25 32.55
C PHE A 547 -42.49 -47.06 32.65
N GLU A 548 -41.87 -46.65 31.52
CA GLU A 548 -40.83 -45.64 31.50
C GLU A 548 -41.41 -44.21 31.65
N TRP A 549 -41.43 -43.70 32.88
CA TRP A 549 -41.88 -42.32 33.18
C TRP A 549 -40.86 -41.23 32.92
N THR A 550 -39.56 -41.54 32.88
CA THR A 550 -38.49 -40.57 32.75
C THR A 550 -38.58 -39.75 31.45
N ALA A 551 -39.08 -40.36 30.38
CA ALA A 551 -39.27 -39.70 29.10
C ALA A 551 -40.58 -38.90 28.98
N ILE A 552 -41.33 -38.72 30.06
CA ILE A 552 -42.59 -37.96 30.06
C ILE A 552 -42.34 -36.57 30.68
N PRO A 553 -42.76 -35.48 30.02
CA PRO A 553 -42.68 -34.14 30.59
C PRO A 553 -43.45 -34.03 31.91
N ASP A 554 -42.91 -33.26 32.88
CA ASP A 554 -43.42 -33.17 34.24
C ASP A 554 -44.89 -32.75 34.31
N TYR A 555 -45.33 -31.81 33.48
CA TYR A 555 -46.72 -31.39 33.43
C TYR A 555 -47.69 -32.54 33.01
N LYS A 556 -47.20 -33.45 32.18
CA LYS A 556 -48.02 -34.67 31.83
C LYS A 556 -48.05 -35.69 32.97
N LYS A 557 -46.92 -35.87 33.67
CA LYS A 557 -46.87 -36.73 34.86
C LYS A 557 -47.87 -36.24 35.92
N ILE A 558 -47.82 -34.91 36.23
CA ILE A 558 -48.75 -34.33 37.20
C ILE A 558 -50.18 -34.49 36.78
N ALA A 559 -50.54 -34.27 35.50
CA ALA A 559 -51.90 -34.43 35.02
C ALA A 559 -52.42 -35.90 35.19
N VAL A 560 -51.58 -36.86 34.80
CA VAL A 560 -51.88 -38.28 34.94
C VAL A 560 -52.02 -38.66 36.40
N TYR A 561 -51.09 -38.24 37.25
CA TYR A 561 -51.17 -38.51 38.68
C TYR A 561 -52.47 -38.01 39.29
N ARG A 562 -52.87 -36.77 39.01
CA ARG A 562 -54.12 -36.19 39.54
C ARG A 562 -55.38 -36.93 39.06
N VAL A 563 -55.35 -37.38 37.81
CA VAL A 563 -56.49 -38.18 37.28
C VAL A 563 -56.56 -39.57 37.95
N LEU A 564 -55.40 -40.22 38.10
CA LEU A 564 -55.37 -41.50 38.82
C LEU A 564 -55.81 -41.38 40.30
N GLN A 565 -55.33 -40.31 40.96
CA GLN A 565 -55.74 -39.98 42.33
C GLN A 565 -57.23 -39.81 42.43
N GLU A 566 -57.88 -39.11 41.53
CA GLU A 566 -59.35 -38.96 41.47
C GLU A 566 -60.09 -40.30 41.24
N LEU A 567 -59.54 -41.12 40.34
CA LEU A 567 -60.12 -42.44 40.08
C LEU A 567 -60.04 -43.35 41.32
N PHE A 568 -58.94 -43.37 42.04
CA PHE A 568 -58.80 -44.12 43.30
C PHE A 568 -59.68 -43.55 44.39
N ILE A 569 -59.85 -42.26 44.51
CA ILE A 569 -60.79 -41.67 45.49
C ILE A 569 -62.22 -42.07 45.16
N ASN A 570 -62.58 -42.03 43.89
CA ASN A 570 -63.95 -42.44 43.47
C ASN A 570 -64.15 -43.93 43.67
N ALA A 571 -63.20 -44.81 43.49
CA ALA A 571 -63.27 -46.20 43.79
C ALA A 571 -63.59 -46.46 45.30
N LYS A 572 -62.83 -45.77 46.16
CA LYS A 572 -63.03 -45.90 47.62
C LYS A 572 -64.34 -45.36 48.12
N LYS A 573 -64.80 -44.22 47.52
CA LYS A 573 -66.06 -43.57 47.96
C LYS A 573 -67.31 -44.26 47.40
N HIS A 574 -67.27 -44.88 46.23
CA HIS A 574 -68.44 -45.19 45.45
C HIS A 574 -68.52 -46.62 44.88
N SER A 575 -67.36 -47.32 44.74
CA SER A 575 -67.28 -48.55 43.93
C SER A 575 -67.60 -49.82 44.72
N ASP A 576 -67.28 -49.89 46.02
CA ASP A 576 -67.27 -51.12 46.81
C ASP A 576 -66.54 -52.32 46.12
N CYS A 577 -65.47 -51.97 45.38
CA CYS A 577 -64.65 -52.91 44.61
C CYS A 577 -63.71 -53.72 45.50
N LYS A 578 -63.48 -54.99 45.13
CA LYS A 578 -62.44 -55.84 45.76
C LYS A 578 -61.18 -55.92 44.96
N ARG A 579 -61.16 -55.41 43.72
CA ARG A 579 -60.00 -55.43 42.85
C ARG A 579 -60.01 -54.24 41.97
N ILE A 580 -58.82 -53.59 41.90
CA ILE A 580 -58.49 -52.53 40.92
C ILE A 580 -57.38 -53.04 40.06
N THR A 581 -57.46 -52.84 38.75
CA THR A 581 -56.41 -53.17 37.79
C THR A 581 -55.97 -51.86 37.11
N LEU A 582 -54.69 -51.51 37.25
CA LEU A 582 -54.08 -50.35 36.62
C LEU A 582 -52.98 -50.81 35.67
N MET A 583 -53.18 -50.67 34.38
CA MET A 583 -52.24 -51.10 33.33
C MET A 583 -51.73 -49.94 32.53
N ALA A 584 -50.42 -49.83 32.43
CA ALA A 584 -49.75 -48.86 31.53
C ALA A 584 -49.14 -49.61 30.32
N LYS A 585 -49.37 -49.10 29.13
CA LYS A 585 -48.79 -49.64 27.89
C LYS A 585 -48.23 -48.55 27.02
N ASP A 586 -46.99 -48.72 26.59
CA ASP A 586 -46.34 -47.87 25.61
C ASP A 586 -46.57 -48.43 24.20
N SER A 587 -46.80 -47.52 23.25
CA SER A 587 -46.93 -47.80 21.83
C SER A 587 -46.09 -46.76 21.06
N GLU A 588 -45.72 -47.00 19.79
CA GLU A 588 -44.76 -46.17 19.03
C GLU A 588 -45.09 -44.68 19.08
N LYS A 589 -46.33 -44.23 19.13
CA LYS A 589 -46.73 -42.81 19.10
C LYS A 589 -47.59 -42.36 20.29
N LYS A 590 -48.12 -43.32 21.12
CA LYS A 590 -49.11 -43.02 22.18
C LYS A 590 -48.85 -43.81 23.42
N ARG A 591 -49.13 -43.24 24.56
CA ARG A 591 -49.16 -43.90 25.87
C ARG A 591 -50.58 -44.11 26.34
N VAL A 592 -50.86 -45.30 26.80
CA VAL A 592 -52.21 -45.70 27.21
C VAL A 592 -52.14 -46.21 28.63
N ILE A 593 -52.95 -45.62 29.52
CA ILE A 593 -53.13 -46.08 30.89
C ILE A 593 -54.58 -46.50 31.04
N LYS A 594 -54.82 -47.73 31.51
CA LYS A 594 -56.12 -48.28 31.73
C LYS A 594 -56.34 -48.54 33.23
N TYR A 595 -57.39 -47.97 33.75
CA TYR A 595 -57.90 -48.21 35.10
C TYR A 595 -59.16 -49.03 35.01
N ILE A 596 -59.27 -50.06 35.78
CA ILE A 596 -60.47 -50.98 35.84
C ILE A 596 -60.71 -51.36 37.28
N ASP A 597 -61.93 -51.16 37.83
CA ASP A 597 -62.36 -51.73 39.06
C ASP A 597 -63.52 -52.72 38.84
N ASN A 598 -63.72 -53.68 39.76
CA ASN A 598 -64.79 -54.68 39.73
C ASN A 598 -65.93 -54.36 40.68
N GLY A 599 -66.20 -53.10 40.97
CA GLY A 599 -67.20 -52.65 41.90
C GLY A 599 -68.62 -52.69 41.37
N LYS A 600 -69.49 -52.03 42.05
CA LYS A 600 -70.92 -52.03 41.74
C LYS A 600 -71.32 -51.29 40.46
N GLY A 601 -70.37 -50.46 39.89
CA GLY A 601 -70.65 -49.60 38.74
C GLY A 601 -71.86 -48.71 38.98
N CYS A 602 -72.19 -47.92 37.99
CA CYS A 602 -73.34 -46.99 38.06
C CYS A 602 -73.94 -46.76 36.67
N ASN A 603 -75.15 -46.18 36.65
CA ASN A 603 -75.73 -45.72 35.41
C ASN A 603 -74.99 -44.45 34.91
N ILE A 604 -74.54 -44.47 33.70
CA ILE A 604 -73.74 -43.40 33.11
C ILE A 604 -74.48 -42.05 33.15
N ASN A 605 -75.81 -42.07 33.02
CA ASN A 605 -76.63 -40.83 33.06
C ASN A 605 -76.83 -40.30 34.50
N ALA A 606 -76.45 -41.04 35.54
CA ALA A 606 -76.54 -40.64 36.95
C ALA A 606 -75.23 -40.03 37.47
N ILE A 607 -74.16 -40.00 36.68
CA ILE A 607 -72.90 -39.49 37.07
C ILE A 607 -72.90 -37.93 36.96
N LYS A 608 -73.22 -37.26 38.07
CA LYS A 608 -73.10 -35.79 38.23
C LYS A 608 -71.93 -35.49 39.16
N THR A 609 -70.71 -35.88 38.77
CA THR A 609 -69.56 -35.53 39.61
C THR A 609 -68.59 -34.61 38.86
N ASN A 610 -68.28 -33.50 39.47
CA ASN A 610 -67.32 -32.56 38.95
C ASN A 610 -65.90 -33.16 38.79
N GLY A 611 -65.59 -34.26 39.51
CA GLY A 611 -64.30 -34.93 39.49
C GLY A 611 -63.95 -35.57 38.14
N LEU A 612 -64.90 -36.26 37.47
CA LEU A 612 -64.65 -36.87 36.15
C LEU A 612 -64.54 -35.82 35.03
N VAL A 613 -65.29 -34.72 35.13
CA VAL A 613 -65.16 -33.60 34.20
C VAL A 613 -63.79 -32.94 34.37
N ASN A 614 -63.33 -32.80 35.62
CA ASN A 614 -61.97 -32.27 35.87
C ASN A 614 -60.91 -33.23 35.38
N ALA A 615 -61.07 -34.53 35.48
CA ALA A 615 -60.16 -35.54 34.95
C ALA A 615 -60.06 -35.45 33.41
N GLU A 616 -61.23 -35.33 32.74
CA GLU A 616 -61.27 -35.15 31.28
C GLU A 616 -60.54 -33.85 30.84
N ASN A 617 -60.83 -32.68 31.42
CA ASN A 617 -60.18 -31.41 31.14
C ASN A 617 -58.70 -31.47 31.39
N ARG A 618 -58.21 -32.14 32.44
CA ARG A 618 -56.78 -32.32 32.74
C ARG A 618 -56.02 -33.08 31.64
N ILE A 619 -56.68 -34.17 31.14
CA ILE A 619 -56.05 -34.94 30.07
C ILE A 619 -56.16 -34.26 28.72
N GLU A 620 -57.22 -33.50 28.44
CA GLU A 620 -57.31 -32.67 27.23
C GLU A 620 -56.21 -31.56 27.18
N ASN A 621 -55.93 -30.90 28.32
CA ASN A 621 -54.86 -29.88 28.43
C ASN A 621 -53.49 -30.42 28.07
N ILE A 622 -53.25 -31.72 28.24
CA ILE A 622 -51.99 -32.38 27.80
C ILE A 622 -52.13 -33.01 26.41
N LYS A 623 -53.11 -32.56 25.63
CA LYS A 623 -53.46 -33.14 24.30
C LYS A 623 -53.68 -34.63 24.30
N GLY A 624 -54.24 -35.14 25.37
CA GLY A 624 -54.66 -36.51 25.53
C GLY A 624 -56.15 -36.69 25.34
N LYS A 625 -56.61 -37.93 25.50
CA LYS A 625 -58.02 -38.29 25.49
C LYS A 625 -58.34 -39.16 26.73
N PHE A 626 -59.35 -38.78 27.48
CA PHE A 626 -59.93 -39.54 28.60
C PHE A 626 -61.27 -40.17 28.18
N THR A 627 -61.47 -41.46 28.41
CA THR A 627 -62.75 -42.16 28.15
C THR A 627 -63.00 -43.06 29.28
N PHE A 628 -64.30 -43.25 29.64
CA PHE A 628 -64.67 -44.18 30.65
C PHE A 628 -65.99 -44.89 30.28
N GLU A 629 -66.18 -46.12 30.85
CA GLU A 629 -67.30 -46.97 30.65
C GLU A 629 -67.74 -47.55 32.03
N THR A 630 -68.99 -47.55 32.31
CA THR A 630 -69.56 -48.16 33.52
C THR A 630 -71.01 -48.58 33.30
N SER A 631 -71.43 -49.63 33.96
CA SER A 631 -72.79 -50.10 33.99
C SER A 631 -73.07 -50.76 35.36
N PRO A 632 -74.30 -50.76 35.86
CA PRO A 632 -74.64 -51.41 37.14
C PRO A 632 -74.14 -52.83 37.21
N LYS A 633 -73.44 -53.20 38.30
CA LYS A 633 -72.78 -54.48 38.60
C LYS A 633 -71.64 -54.89 37.66
N GLN A 634 -71.10 -53.97 36.81
CA GLN A 634 -70.03 -54.29 35.88
C GLN A 634 -68.74 -53.50 36.17
N GLY A 635 -68.64 -52.76 37.28
CA GLY A 635 -67.50 -51.94 37.68
C GLY A 635 -67.36 -50.69 36.87
N PHE A 636 -66.19 -50.05 36.95
CA PHE A 636 -65.84 -48.86 36.25
C PHE A 636 -64.53 -49.07 35.47
N ARG A 637 -64.42 -48.56 34.21
CA ARG A 637 -63.26 -48.66 33.36
C ARG A 637 -62.92 -47.26 32.84
N ALA A 638 -61.71 -46.83 33.01
CA ALA A 638 -61.19 -45.58 32.40
C ALA A 638 -59.96 -45.83 31.56
N THR A 639 -59.88 -45.11 30.49
CA THR A 639 -58.70 -45.15 29.60
C THR A 639 -58.16 -43.73 29.36
N ILE A 640 -56.91 -43.54 29.68
CA ILE A 640 -56.19 -42.31 29.46
C ILE A 640 -55.22 -42.56 28.27
N VAL A 641 -55.31 -41.74 27.25
CA VAL A 641 -54.41 -41.81 26.07
C VAL A 641 -53.74 -40.43 25.84
N PHE A 642 -52.44 -40.39 25.78
CA PHE A 642 -51.75 -39.18 25.45
C PHE A 642 -50.53 -39.44 24.54
N GLN A 643 -50.04 -38.41 23.83
CA GLN A 643 -48.87 -38.53 22.94
C GLN A 643 -47.61 -38.67 23.75
N LYS A 644 -46.65 -39.38 23.15
CA LYS A 644 -45.34 -39.62 23.69
C LYS A 644 -44.52 -38.28 23.78
#